data_db9a88fa1aaf36bf2d47c67e580437b6
#
_entry.id   db9a88fa1aaf36bf2d47c67e580437b6
#
_cell.length_a   1.000
_cell.length_b   1.000
_cell.length_c   1.000
_cell.angle_alpha   90.00
_cell.angle_beta   90.00
_cell.angle_gamma   90.00
#
_symmetry.space_group_name_H-M   'P 1'
#
loop_
_entity.id
_entity.type
_entity.pdbx_description
1 polymer ?
#
loop_
_entity_poly.entity_id
_entity_poly.type
_entity_poly.pdbx_seq_one_letter_code
_entity_poly.pdbx_strand_id
1 'polypeptide(L)'
;MTASKVKLIPYAIAIGVFAFVSYLQSLRHWSDKGIVTEGLEELEWKTYDLRVRSALRHRAPCSTNLGFVRIDDPDIKNIADGSGGDLDYQYGLYWPRAVYAHLVTELKAQEAKLVAFDVLFGELRHDHPPVVLSTNEVPLSSDEFFARRVREAGNVALATSENLAPAPLFMGSPRVLGDISMEKDSDGVLRRARAFKVLRSWHTVIERYASRYGFDPNKAIAGGAELLKVGTTTKVLVQIPLDAENTYDISAFKANFEDLPPARFSMRGKAYRDQRVWHMGIVMAAAELGLDLEKAKIDLAAGRIFLRGTNGVHRVIPVDKEGRFHVDWSMKEDDDRLTSLNISGFLRSEKKRRDGAGAEIVSAVKGKVLVVGSLATGNDLTDRGATPIENNAFLVAKHWNVANSVIMDRFITRSPLWLELLAVVVMGVLAAGLTWKLHAPWPTLAVIGIVVGYVFLARHVFVEYRYWIPIVLPVVGAMLLNHVALLTYNIVFEQREKRRVTSVFAKLVSPNVVSQLLGRDVIKLEGTREHITVFFADVRGFTQLTDVNQTRAENYVRDHNLTGAAAEAHFDKNAKDTLETVNLYLAAIADQVKKHNGTLDKYIGDCVMAFWGAPTPNLQHAVSCVRAAMDAQIAMHLINVGRAADNRRFEEENVRRVAAGQEPLNLLSLLALGTGINTGTAIVGMMGSESHIINYTVFGREVNLASRLESHSGRSRIIIGEATFRELEKFDMELGALCVELESVTPKGFSMPVRIWEVPWRKFLPPGTPEIPSAEAKAEKPA
;
A
#
# COMPACT_ATOMS: atom_id res chain seq x y z
N MET A 1 -12.31 3.09 -28.30
CA MET A 1 -12.22 1.70 -27.79
C MET A 1 -13.60 1.10 -27.85
N THR A 2 -13.78 -0.06 -28.50
CA THR A 2 -15.09 -0.73 -28.60
C THR A 2 -15.60 -1.14 -27.19
N ALA A 3 -16.89 -1.06 -26.94
CA ALA A 3 -17.54 -1.36 -25.66
C ALA A 3 -17.14 -2.71 -25.05
N SER A 4 -16.75 -3.68 -25.89
CA SER A 4 -16.24 -4.99 -25.46
C SER A 4 -14.86 -4.91 -24.77
N LYS A 5 -13.96 -4.03 -25.21
CA LYS A 5 -12.60 -3.87 -24.61
C LYS A 5 -12.64 -3.20 -23.23
N VAL A 6 -13.63 -2.34 -22.99
CA VAL A 6 -13.78 -1.65 -21.69
C VAL A 6 -14.21 -2.62 -20.58
N LYS A 7 -15.02 -3.62 -20.91
CA LYS A 7 -15.44 -4.66 -19.94
C LYS A 7 -14.30 -5.57 -19.46
N LEU A 8 -13.18 -5.65 -20.18
CA LEU A 8 -12.02 -6.51 -19.85
C LEU A 8 -11.01 -5.83 -18.93
N ILE A 9 -11.01 -4.50 -18.82
CA ILE A 9 -10.00 -3.74 -18.04
C ILE A 9 -10.00 -4.13 -16.55
N PRO A 10 -11.12 -4.24 -15.83
CA PRO A 10 -11.11 -4.64 -14.42
C PRO A 10 -10.52 -6.04 -14.19
N TYR A 11 -10.80 -6.98 -15.10
CA TYR A 11 -10.19 -8.32 -15.03
C TYR A 11 -8.68 -8.25 -15.24
N ALA A 12 -8.22 -7.41 -16.19
CA ALA A 12 -6.80 -7.22 -16.43
C ALA A 12 -6.10 -6.59 -15.21
N ILE A 13 -6.74 -5.62 -14.54
CA ILE A 13 -6.23 -5.02 -13.29
C ILE A 13 -6.13 -6.10 -12.21
N ALA A 14 -7.21 -6.86 -11.96
CA ALA A 14 -7.25 -7.88 -10.92
C ALA A 14 -6.20 -8.99 -11.17
N ILE A 15 -6.06 -9.45 -12.42
CA ILE A 15 -5.06 -10.44 -12.80
C ILE A 15 -3.63 -9.87 -12.67
N GLY A 16 -3.43 -8.62 -13.08
CA GLY A 16 -2.13 -7.94 -12.98
C GLY A 16 -1.66 -7.80 -11.53
N VAL A 17 -2.54 -7.35 -10.62
CA VAL A 17 -2.27 -7.26 -9.19
C VAL A 17 -2.00 -8.66 -8.61
N PHE A 18 -2.83 -9.64 -8.95
CA PHE A 18 -2.66 -11.01 -8.51
C PHE A 18 -1.29 -11.58 -8.95
N ALA A 19 -0.94 -11.47 -10.22
CA ALA A 19 0.32 -11.96 -10.77
C ALA A 19 1.53 -11.28 -10.08
N PHE A 20 1.44 -9.98 -9.88
CA PHE A 20 2.48 -9.20 -9.20
C PHE A 20 2.66 -9.62 -7.74
N VAL A 21 1.57 -9.75 -6.98
CA VAL A 21 1.62 -10.16 -5.57
C VAL A 21 2.10 -11.61 -5.43
N SER A 22 1.64 -12.52 -6.31
CA SER A 22 2.10 -13.92 -6.32
C SER A 22 3.58 -14.01 -6.67
N TYR A 23 4.07 -13.19 -7.58
CA TYR A 23 5.48 -13.08 -7.91
C TYR A 23 6.31 -12.59 -6.70
N LEU A 24 5.86 -11.53 -6.01
CA LEU A 24 6.51 -11.06 -4.79
C LEU A 24 6.53 -12.12 -3.68
N GLN A 25 5.44 -12.87 -3.53
CA GLN A 25 5.36 -13.96 -2.54
C GLN A 25 6.35 -15.09 -2.88
N SER A 26 6.46 -15.42 -4.16
CA SER A 26 7.42 -16.44 -4.63
C SER A 26 8.86 -15.97 -4.46
N LEU A 27 9.18 -14.72 -4.81
CA LEU A 27 10.50 -14.13 -4.61
C LEU A 27 10.91 -14.15 -3.13
N ARG A 28 10.00 -13.76 -2.23
CA ARG A 28 10.23 -13.79 -0.79
C ARG A 28 10.54 -15.19 -0.27
N HIS A 29 9.95 -16.22 -0.88
CA HIS A 29 10.19 -17.60 -0.47
C HIS A 29 11.54 -18.16 -0.97
N TRP A 30 12.03 -17.69 -2.11
CA TRP A 30 13.20 -18.25 -2.79
C TRP A 30 14.49 -17.43 -2.61
N SER A 31 14.37 -16.15 -2.22
CA SER A 31 15.50 -15.22 -2.10
C SER A 31 15.35 -14.35 -0.86
N ASP A 32 16.19 -14.60 0.13
CA ASP A 32 16.30 -13.77 1.33
C ASP A 32 17.07 -12.45 1.09
N LYS A 33 17.59 -12.23 -0.13
CA LYS A 33 18.52 -11.14 -0.43
C LYS A 33 17.99 -10.26 -1.56
N GLY A 34 17.37 -9.16 -1.17
CA GLY A 34 16.95 -8.09 -2.09
C GLY A 34 16.15 -7.02 -1.34
N ILE A 35 16.37 -5.75 -1.65
CA ILE A 35 15.77 -4.61 -0.92
C ILE A 35 14.24 -4.73 -0.76
N VAL A 36 13.55 -5.22 -1.79
CA VAL A 36 12.09 -5.38 -1.75
C VAL A 36 11.68 -6.59 -0.90
N THR A 37 12.39 -7.71 -1.01
CA THR A 37 12.13 -8.92 -0.24
C THR A 37 12.45 -8.75 1.23
N GLU A 38 13.52 -8.05 1.56
CA GLU A 38 13.89 -7.68 2.95
C GLU A 38 12.81 -6.80 3.59
N GLY A 39 12.36 -5.73 2.92
CA GLY A 39 11.32 -4.86 3.45
C GLY A 39 9.98 -5.56 3.68
N LEU A 40 9.58 -6.49 2.78
CA LEU A 40 8.37 -7.30 2.96
C LEU A 40 8.52 -8.31 4.10
N GLU A 41 9.70 -8.91 4.26
CA GLU A 41 9.99 -9.82 5.36
C GLU A 41 10.00 -9.09 6.70
N GLU A 42 10.58 -7.89 6.79
CA GLU A 42 10.54 -7.06 7.99
C GLU A 42 9.12 -6.69 8.42
N LEU A 43 8.25 -6.35 7.46
CA LEU A 43 6.84 -6.09 7.75
C LEU A 43 6.14 -7.35 8.30
N GLU A 44 6.41 -8.51 7.71
CA GLU A 44 5.86 -9.78 8.17
C GLU A 44 6.40 -10.15 9.56
N TRP A 45 7.68 -9.88 9.86
CA TRP A 45 8.26 -10.06 11.20
C TRP A 45 7.60 -9.17 12.24
N LYS A 46 7.24 -7.94 11.92
CA LYS A 46 6.46 -7.09 12.82
C LYS A 46 5.11 -7.72 13.17
N THR A 47 4.44 -8.32 12.17
CA THR A 47 3.19 -9.06 12.43
C THR A 47 3.43 -10.35 13.23
N TYR A 48 4.56 -11.01 13.03
CA TYR A 48 5.00 -12.16 13.81
C TYR A 48 5.21 -11.78 15.28
N ASP A 49 5.98 -10.73 15.57
CA ASP A 49 6.27 -10.27 16.94
C ASP A 49 4.98 -9.90 17.70
N LEU A 50 4.02 -9.24 17.01
CA LEU A 50 2.71 -8.96 17.61
C LEU A 50 1.95 -10.24 17.99
N ARG A 51 2.04 -11.29 17.16
CA ARG A 51 1.42 -12.58 17.42
C ARG A 51 2.12 -13.31 18.57
N VAL A 52 3.45 -13.26 18.65
CA VAL A 52 4.22 -13.80 19.78
C VAL A 52 3.83 -13.11 21.09
N ARG A 53 3.77 -11.79 21.12
CA ARG A 53 3.30 -11.02 22.29
C ARG A 53 1.86 -11.36 22.67
N SER A 54 1.01 -11.59 21.68
CA SER A 54 -0.36 -12.04 21.90
C SER A 54 -0.41 -13.47 22.48
N ALA A 55 0.45 -14.36 21.97
CA ALA A 55 0.56 -15.74 22.45
C ALA A 55 1.09 -15.82 23.89
N LEU A 56 1.99 -14.91 24.28
CA LEU A 56 2.51 -14.83 25.65
C LEU A 56 1.40 -14.55 26.67
N ARG A 57 0.37 -13.78 26.30
CA ARG A 57 -0.80 -13.51 27.16
C ARG A 57 -1.71 -14.75 27.39
N HIS A 58 -1.61 -15.73 26.48
CA HIS A 58 -2.35 -16.99 26.58
C HIS A 58 -1.37 -18.04 27.10
N ARG A 59 -1.38 -18.28 28.41
CA ARG A 59 -0.43 -19.16 29.09
C ARG A 59 -0.29 -20.51 28.38
N ALA A 60 0.76 -20.65 27.56
CA ALA A 60 1.08 -21.88 26.87
C ALA A 60 1.57 -22.94 27.87
N PRO A 61 1.42 -24.23 27.59
CA PRO A 61 2.02 -25.29 28.41
C PRO A 61 3.53 -25.10 28.53
N CYS A 62 4.04 -25.18 29.77
CA CYS A 62 5.46 -25.08 30.08
C CYS A 62 5.89 -26.25 30.91
N SER A 63 7.13 -26.70 30.68
CA SER A 63 7.74 -27.73 31.53
C SER A 63 8.02 -27.19 32.92
N THR A 64 7.51 -27.88 33.93
CA THR A 64 7.78 -27.57 35.36
C THR A 64 9.18 -27.97 35.79
N ASN A 65 9.91 -28.73 34.94
CA ASN A 65 11.25 -29.22 35.23
C ASN A 65 12.38 -28.31 34.76
N LEU A 66 12.03 -27.11 34.28
CA LEU A 66 12.99 -26.07 33.92
C LEU A 66 13.21 -25.13 35.09
N GLY A 67 14.45 -24.69 35.30
CA GLY A 67 14.80 -23.73 36.31
C GLY A 67 15.96 -22.83 35.90
N PHE A 68 16.09 -21.72 36.62
CA PHE A 68 17.08 -20.70 36.40
C PHE A 68 17.80 -20.35 37.71
N VAL A 69 19.11 -20.48 37.70
CA VAL A 69 19.98 -19.99 38.78
C VAL A 69 20.53 -18.64 38.32
N ARG A 70 19.95 -17.59 38.86
CA ARG A 70 20.27 -16.22 38.43
C ARG A 70 21.42 -15.64 39.22
N ILE A 71 22.23 -14.85 38.55
CA ILE A 71 23.25 -13.97 39.14
C ILE A 71 22.72 -12.54 38.91
N ASP A 72 22.28 -11.89 39.98
CA ASP A 72 21.74 -10.52 39.92
C ASP A 72 22.65 -9.50 40.59
N ASP A 73 22.31 -8.20 40.50
CA ASP A 73 23.10 -7.12 41.11
C ASP A 73 23.24 -7.27 42.63
N PRO A 74 22.19 -7.68 43.41
CA PRO A 74 22.34 -8.03 44.83
C PRO A 74 23.35 -9.14 45.08
N ASP A 75 23.39 -10.19 44.24
CA ASP A 75 24.36 -11.28 44.43
C ASP A 75 25.79 -10.78 44.24
N ILE A 76 26.05 -9.98 43.17
CA ILE A 76 27.36 -9.40 42.90
C ILE A 76 27.80 -8.51 44.08
N LYS A 77 26.89 -7.65 44.54
CA LYS A 77 27.17 -6.75 45.67
C LYS A 77 27.45 -7.52 46.96
N ASN A 78 26.62 -8.50 47.31
CA ASN A 78 26.79 -9.30 48.51
C ASN A 78 28.12 -10.07 48.55
N ILE A 79 28.57 -10.53 47.38
CA ILE A 79 29.85 -11.22 47.27
C ILE A 79 31.05 -10.20 47.30
N ALA A 80 30.90 -9.03 46.66
CA ALA A 80 31.93 -8.00 46.67
C ALA A 80 32.17 -7.39 48.06
N ASP A 81 31.08 -7.08 48.76
CA ASP A 81 31.12 -6.37 50.03
C ASP A 81 31.32 -7.33 51.24
N GLY A 82 31.22 -8.63 51.02
CA GLY A 82 31.16 -9.61 52.12
C GLY A 82 29.97 -9.38 53.03
N SER A 83 28.99 -8.57 52.62
CA SER A 83 27.79 -8.20 53.42
C SER A 83 26.78 -9.33 53.58
N GLY A 84 26.97 -10.42 52.86
CA GLY A 84 26.15 -11.62 52.97
C GLY A 84 26.34 -12.39 54.28
N GLY A 85 27.19 -11.94 55.18
CA GLY A 85 27.41 -12.48 56.54
C GLY A 85 27.85 -13.93 56.62
N ASP A 86 27.48 -14.76 55.68
CA ASP A 86 27.66 -16.20 55.62
C ASP A 86 28.52 -16.68 54.44
N LEU A 87 28.99 -15.78 53.60
CA LEU A 87 29.82 -16.14 52.43
C LEU A 87 31.31 -15.85 52.71
N ASP A 88 32.15 -16.85 52.45
CA ASP A 88 33.63 -16.70 52.58
C ASP A 88 34.24 -15.93 51.38
N TYR A 89 33.42 -15.33 50.53
CA TYR A 89 33.83 -14.76 49.29
C TYR A 89 33.73 -13.21 49.33
N GLN A 90 34.82 -12.55 48.96
CA GLN A 90 34.89 -11.10 48.77
C GLN A 90 35.55 -10.84 47.43
N TYR A 91 34.79 -11.01 46.37
CA TYR A 91 35.29 -10.85 44.98
C TYR A 91 34.47 -9.80 44.23
N GLY A 92 35.13 -9.04 43.39
CA GLY A 92 34.50 -8.09 42.48
C GLY A 92 33.66 -8.79 41.40
N LEU A 93 33.53 -8.13 40.26
CA LEU A 93 32.67 -8.59 39.19
C LEU A 93 33.08 -9.97 38.61
N TYR A 94 34.42 -10.24 38.54
CA TYR A 94 34.96 -11.46 37.95
C TYR A 94 35.34 -12.46 39.05
N TRP A 95 34.40 -13.36 39.31
CA TRP A 95 34.56 -14.37 40.37
C TRP A 95 35.58 -15.44 39.98
N PRO A 96 36.36 -15.91 40.96
CA PRO A 96 37.18 -17.12 40.79
C PRO A 96 36.35 -18.30 40.38
N ARG A 97 36.91 -19.18 39.58
CA ARG A 97 36.22 -20.42 39.16
C ARG A 97 35.78 -21.29 40.35
N ALA A 98 36.46 -21.16 41.48
CA ALA A 98 36.08 -21.83 42.71
C ALA A 98 34.62 -21.51 43.17
N VAL A 99 34.14 -20.30 42.94
CA VAL A 99 32.74 -19.94 43.25
C VAL A 99 31.77 -20.81 42.46
N TYR A 100 32.02 -20.98 41.18
CA TYR A 100 31.21 -21.87 40.33
C TYR A 100 31.39 -23.33 40.68
N ALA A 101 32.58 -23.75 41.16
CA ALA A 101 32.84 -25.08 41.66
C ALA A 101 31.97 -25.42 42.89
N HIS A 102 31.88 -24.49 43.85
CA HIS A 102 31.01 -24.63 45.01
C HIS A 102 29.53 -24.68 44.62
N LEU A 103 29.09 -23.84 43.64
CA LEU A 103 27.75 -23.90 43.08
C LEU A 103 27.45 -25.29 42.49
N VAL A 104 28.35 -25.82 41.63
CA VAL A 104 28.20 -27.15 41.03
C VAL A 104 28.09 -28.23 42.12
N THR A 105 28.92 -28.15 43.15
CA THR A 105 28.90 -29.09 44.30
C THR A 105 27.54 -29.07 44.99
N GLU A 106 27.02 -27.90 45.31
CA GLU A 106 25.70 -27.78 45.95
C GLU A 106 24.57 -28.23 45.05
N LEU A 107 24.52 -27.81 43.77
CA LEU A 107 23.45 -28.23 42.86
C LEU A 107 23.46 -29.76 42.60
N LYS A 108 24.62 -30.42 42.67
CA LYS A 108 24.72 -31.89 42.68
C LYS A 108 24.12 -32.48 43.94
N ALA A 109 24.44 -31.90 45.13
CA ALA A 109 23.89 -32.32 46.39
C ALA A 109 22.37 -32.08 46.49
N GLN A 110 21.85 -31.05 45.80
CA GLN A 110 20.42 -30.77 45.61
C GLN A 110 19.72 -31.65 44.59
N GLU A 111 20.41 -32.64 44.03
CA GLU A 111 19.91 -33.61 43.04
C GLU A 111 19.41 -32.94 41.74
N ALA A 112 20.04 -31.84 41.31
CA ALA A 112 19.74 -31.26 39.99
C ALA A 112 20.09 -32.23 38.87
N LYS A 113 19.22 -32.37 37.86
CA LYS A 113 19.37 -33.32 36.76
C LYS A 113 20.47 -32.88 35.77
N LEU A 114 20.49 -31.59 35.48
CA LEU A 114 21.53 -30.94 34.64
C LEU A 114 21.71 -29.50 35.10
N VAL A 115 22.98 -29.06 35.08
CA VAL A 115 23.38 -27.67 35.32
C VAL A 115 24.05 -27.14 34.05
N ALA A 116 23.38 -26.28 33.34
CA ALA A 116 23.85 -25.66 32.07
C ALA A 116 24.35 -24.24 32.33
N PHE A 117 25.59 -23.97 32.02
CA PHE A 117 26.15 -22.63 32.19
C PHE A 117 25.99 -21.78 30.94
N ASP A 118 25.38 -20.60 31.09
CA ASP A 118 25.41 -19.51 30.09
C ASP A 118 26.58 -18.56 30.43
N VAL A 119 27.74 -19.15 30.67
CA VAL A 119 29.00 -18.49 31.01
C VAL A 119 30.12 -19.15 30.25
N LEU A 120 30.93 -18.34 29.54
CA LEU A 120 32.07 -18.82 28.78
C LEU A 120 33.30 -18.97 29.68
N PHE A 121 33.90 -20.16 29.69
CA PHE A 121 35.14 -20.47 30.42
C PHE A 121 36.29 -20.67 29.43
N GLY A 122 36.52 -19.68 28.54
CA GLY A 122 37.47 -19.76 27.43
C GLY A 122 38.92 -19.68 27.81
N GLU A 123 39.27 -19.05 28.95
CA GLU A 123 40.62 -18.82 29.41
C GLU A 123 40.85 -19.31 30.84
N LEU A 124 42.06 -19.74 31.13
CA LEU A 124 42.51 -20.04 32.49
C LEU A 124 42.84 -18.74 33.25
N ARG A 125 42.54 -18.72 34.55
CA ARG A 125 42.72 -17.54 35.40
C ARG A 125 43.72 -17.80 36.50
N HIS A 126 44.99 -17.65 36.12
CA HIS A 126 46.14 -17.84 37.06
C HIS A 126 46.20 -16.78 38.15
N ASP A 127 45.53 -15.68 37.99
CA ASP A 127 45.38 -14.57 38.94
C ASP A 127 44.43 -14.86 40.11
N HIS A 128 43.67 -15.94 40.04
CA HIS A 128 42.72 -16.30 41.08
C HIS A 128 43.41 -17.08 42.24
N PRO A 129 42.99 -16.85 43.50
CA PRO A 129 43.58 -17.53 44.66
C PRO A 129 43.39 -19.06 44.56
N PRO A 130 44.44 -19.83 44.96
CA PRO A 130 44.32 -21.29 45.02
C PRO A 130 43.39 -21.72 46.14
N VAL A 131 42.76 -22.90 45.98
CA VAL A 131 41.87 -23.52 46.91
C VAL A 131 42.57 -24.59 47.74
N VAL A 132 42.55 -24.48 49.04
CA VAL A 132 43.09 -25.47 50.02
C VAL A 132 41.94 -26.35 50.50
N LEU A 133 41.96 -27.63 50.13
CA LEU A 133 40.90 -28.57 50.51
C LEU A 133 41.13 -29.21 51.90
N SER A 134 42.38 -29.41 52.25
CA SER A 134 42.81 -29.84 53.58
C SER A 134 44.23 -29.35 53.92
N THR A 135 44.58 -29.28 55.16
CA THR A 135 45.89 -28.81 55.62
C THR A 135 47.10 -29.62 55.10
N ASN A 136 46.84 -30.85 54.59
CA ASN A 136 47.88 -31.76 54.12
C ASN A 136 47.89 -31.95 52.57
N GLU A 137 46.99 -31.28 51.85
CA GLU A 137 46.94 -31.36 50.39
C GLU A 137 47.60 -30.16 49.70
N VAL A 138 48.15 -30.41 48.50
CA VAL A 138 48.71 -29.33 47.67
C VAL A 138 47.55 -28.44 47.23
N PRO A 139 47.64 -27.11 47.39
CA PRO A 139 46.61 -26.20 46.94
C PRO A 139 46.35 -26.34 45.43
N LEU A 140 45.09 -26.48 45.06
CA LEU A 140 44.65 -26.52 43.65
C LEU A 140 44.43 -25.12 43.11
N SER A 141 44.79 -24.85 41.87
CA SER A 141 44.32 -23.61 41.23
C SER A 141 42.76 -23.58 41.18
N SER A 142 42.21 -22.39 41.17
CA SER A 142 40.76 -22.20 41.09
C SER A 142 40.16 -22.90 39.83
N ASP A 143 40.90 -22.93 38.74
CA ASP A 143 40.52 -23.59 37.48
C ASP A 143 40.54 -25.13 37.65
N GLU A 144 41.60 -25.72 38.26
CA GLU A 144 41.70 -27.15 38.48
C GLU A 144 40.63 -27.63 39.47
N PHE A 145 40.31 -26.85 40.46
CA PHE A 145 39.23 -27.14 41.42
C PHE A 145 37.87 -27.18 40.72
N PHE A 146 37.61 -26.17 39.83
CA PHE A 146 36.35 -26.19 39.05
C PHE A 146 36.29 -27.39 38.11
N ALA A 147 37.34 -27.67 37.32
CA ALA A 147 37.41 -28.81 36.44
C ALA A 147 37.13 -30.15 37.15
N ARG A 148 37.74 -30.29 38.39
CA ARG A 148 37.52 -31.46 39.24
C ARG A 148 36.08 -31.59 39.68
N ARG A 149 35.43 -30.51 40.18
CA ARG A 149 34.05 -30.50 40.64
C ARG A 149 33.04 -30.75 39.50
N VAL A 150 33.29 -30.18 38.32
CA VAL A 150 32.48 -30.43 37.10
C VAL A 150 32.51 -31.91 36.74
N ARG A 151 33.71 -32.55 36.77
CA ARG A 151 33.88 -33.99 36.50
C ARG A 151 33.20 -34.87 37.53
N GLU A 152 33.37 -34.57 38.81
CA GLU A 152 32.74 -35.30 39.92
C GLU A 152 31.22 -35.19 39.91
N ALA A 153 30.67 -34.03 39.51
CA ALA A 153 29.24 -33.82 39.41
C ALA A 153 28.63 -34.65 38.28
N GLY A 154 29.27 -34.71 37.14
CA GLY A 154 28.84 -35.51 35.96
C GLY A 154 27.53 -35.09 35.31
N ASN A 155 26.95 -33.95 35.74
CA ASN A 155 25.68 -33.42 35.27
C ASN A 155 25.80 -31.94 34.78
N VAL A 156 26.97 -31.52 34.34
CA VAL A 156 27.25 -30.14 33.94
C VAL A 156 27.34 -30.03 32.43
N ALA A 157 26.73 -29.00 31.86
CA ALA A 157 26.92 -28.57 30.46
C ALA A 157 27.66 -27.23 30.46
N LEU A 158 28.76 -27.13 29.70
CA LEU A 158 29.52 -25.90 29.53
C LEU A 158 29.21 -25.24 28.20
N ALA A 159 29.28 -23.91 28.19
CA ALA A 159 28.98 -23.08 27.05
C ALA A 159 30.10 -23.07 26.01
N THR A 160 29.70 -23.08 24.74
CA THR A 160 30.52 -22.65 23.58
C THR A 160 29.81 -21.51 22.86
N SER A 161 30.57 -20.64 22.20
CA SER A 161 30.06 -19.61 21.31
C SER A 161 30.74 -19.71 19.94
N GLU A 162 30.44 -18.81 19.01
CA GLU A 162 30.85 -18.90 17.58
C GLU A 162 32.25 -19.46 17.34
N ASN A 163 33.25 -18.93 18.01
CA ASN A 163 34.66 -19.32 17.88
C ASN A 163 35.32 -19.57 19.25
N LEU A 164 34.53 -19.58 20.32
CA LEU A 164 35.02 -19.74 21.68
C LEU A 164 34.57 -21.09 22.24
N ALA A 165 35.56 -21.94 22.57
CA ALA A 165 35.39 -23.16 23.31
C ALA A 165 35.87 -22.97 24.75
N PRO A 166 35.43 -23.82 25.71
CA PRO A 166 36.03 -23.87 27.03
C PRO A 166 37.53 -24.17 26.92
N ALA A 167 38.32 -23.63 27.86
CA ALA A 167 39.78 -23.91 27.91
C ALA A 167 40.02 -25.43 27.92
N PRO A 168 41.16 -25.92 27.38
CA PRO A 168 41.44 -27.36 27.26
C PRO A 168 41.32 -28.13 28.55
N LEU A 169 41.63 -27.50 29.70
CA LEU A 169 41.44 -28.11 31.04
C LEU A 169 39.99 -28.51 31.30
N PHE A 170 39.01 -27.75 30.76
CA PHE A 170 37.59 -27.99 30.97
C PHE A 170 36.97 -28.92 29.94
N MET A 171 37.57 -29.05 28.74
CA MET A 171 36.99 -29.82 27.62
C MET A 171 36.70 -31.27 27.94
N GLY A 172 37.51 -31.93 28.78
CA GLY A 172 37.33 -33.33 29.21
C GLY A 172 36.50 -33.52 30.49
N SER A 173 35.99 -32.44 31.07
CA SER A 173 35.32 -32.44 32.36
C SER A 173 33.80 -32.44 32.31
N PRO A 174 33.12 -31.73 31.39
CA PRO A 174 31.68 -31.65 31.37
C PRO A 174 31.03 -32.91 30.82
N ARG A 175 29.76 -33.13 31.15
CA ARG A 175 28.93 -34.12 30.51
C ARG A 175 28.75 -33.88 29.01
N VAL A 176 28.56 -32.58 28.64
CA VAL A 176 28.30 -32.14 27.27
C VAL A 176 28.61 -30.66 27.11
N LEU A 177 28.90 -30.28 25.87
CA LEU A 177 28.99 -28.87 25.47
C LEU A 177 27.68 -28.39 24.89
N GLY A 178 27.32 -27.12 25.14
CA GLY A 178 26.13 -26.47 24.60
C GLY A 178 26.46 -25.14 23.89
N ASP A 179 25.94 -24.94 22.70
CA ASP A 179 26.09 -23.67 21.97
C ASP A 179 25.17 -22.60 22.54
N ILE A 180 25.75 -21.45 22.92
CA ILE A 180 25.03 -20.26 23.40
C ILE A 180 25.02 -19.11 22.41
N SER A 181 25.52 -19.30 21.20
CA SER A 181 25.63 -18.25 20.17
C SER A 181 24.28 -17.62 19.84
N MET A 182 24.33 -16.34 19.45
CA MET A 182 23.15 -15.52 19.16
C MET A 182 23.18 -15.04 17.72
N GLU A 183 22.31 -15.59 16.91
CA GLU A 183 22.12 -15.18 15.52
C GLU A 183 20.87 -14.32 15.43
N LYS A 184 21.03 -13.00 15.32
CA LYS A 184 19.93 -12.05 15.16
C LYS A 184 19.52 -11.98 13.69
N ASP A 185 18.25 -11.71 13.43
CA ASP A 185 17.74 -11.39 12.09
C ASP A 185 18.30 -10.02 11.62
N SER A 186 18.08 -9.64 10.36
CA SER A 186 18.65 -8.40 9.79
C SER A 186 18.19 -7.13 10.51
N ASP A 187 17.04 -7.16 11.17
CA ASP A 187 16.50 -6.07 12.00
C ASP A 187 17.06 -6.06 13.45
N GLY A 188 18.00 -6.95 13.76
CA GLY A 188 18.63 -7.07 15.08
C GLY A 188 17.83 -7.83 16.13
N VAL A 189 16.66 -8.40 15.78
CA VAL A 189 15.79 -9.15 16.71
C VAL A 189 16.15 -10.63 16.69
N LEU A 190 16.21 -11.25 17.86
CA LEU A 190 16.49 -12.68 18.03
C LEU A 190 15.19 -13.49 17.99
N ARG A 191 14.79 -13.98 16.80
CA ARG A 191 13.60 -14.81 16.63
C ARG A 191 13.91 -16.29 16.48
N ARG A 192 15.11 -16.60 15.96
CA ARG A 192 15.53 -17.95 15.57
C ARG A 192 16.70 -18.40 16.40
N ALA A 193 16.85 -19.70 16.53
CA ALA A 193 18.01 -20.36 17.09
C ALA A 193 18.54 -21.41 16.11
N ARG A 194 19.85 -21.57 16.04
CA ARG A 194 20.46 -22.65 15.29
C ARG A 194 20.47 -23.93 16.13
N ALA A 195 19.98 -25.01 15.59
CA ALA A 195 19.85 -26.27 16.34
C ALA A 195 21.21 -26.85 16.75
N PHE A 196 22.20 -26.78 15.89
CA PHE A 196 23.56 -27.25 16.14
C PHE A 196 24.58 -26.47 15.31
N LYS A 197 25.83 -26.52 15.78
CA LYS A 197 27.01 -26.04 15.06
C LYS A 197 28.04 -27.15 14.96
N VAL A 198 28.98 -26.96 14.07
CA VAL A 198 30.18 -27.79 13.98
C VAL A 198 31.33 -26.97 14.57
N LEU A 199 31.78 -27.33 15.76
CA LEU A 199 32.94 -26.76 16.38
C LEU A 199 34.17 -27.50 15.87
N ARG A 200 35.07 -26.77 15.22
CA ARG A 200 36.36 -27.30 14.75
C ARG A 200 37.42 -27.06 15.81
N SER A 201 37.98 -28.11 16.37
CA SER A 201 39.12 -28.04 17.27
C SER A 201 40.38 -28.41 16.50
N TRP A 202 41.29 -27.47 16.37
CA TRP A 202 42.56 -27.64 15.65
C TRP A 202 43.56 -28.41 16.52
N HIS A 203 44.50 -29.10 15.87
CA HIS A 203 45.62 -29.72 16.58
C HIS A 203 46.46 -28.65 17.24
N THR A 204 46.93 -28.87 18.46
CA THR A 204 47.67 -27.90 19.30
C THR A 204 48.89 -27.29 18.62
N VAL A 205 49.53 -28.05 17.74
CA VAL A 205 50.69 -27.52 16.94
C VAL A 205 50.21 -26.49 15.93
N ILE A 206 49.03 -26.69 15.30
CA ILE A 206 48.46 -25.70 14.35
C ILE A 206 48.03 -24.47 15.09
N GLU A 207 47.39 -24.61 16.28
CA GLU A 207 46.97 -23.48 17.11
C GLU A 207 48.16 -22.66 17.59
N ARG A 208 49.23 -23.30 18.06
CA ARG A 208 50.47 -22.60 18.44
C ARG A 208 51.10 -21.89 17.24
N TYR A 209 51.09 -22.50 16.07
CA TYR A 209 51.61 -21.88 14.86
C TYR A 209 50.76 -20.66 14.47
N ALA A 210 49.44 -20.77 14.54
CA ALA A 210 48.53 -19.70 14.29
C ALA A 210 48.72 -18.52 15.24
N SER A 211 48.85 -18.81 16.55
CA SER A 211 49.13 -17.81 17.58
C SER A 211 50.48 -17.11 17.34
N ARG A 212 51.55 -17.88 17.00
CA ARG A 212 52.86 -17.32 16.75
C ARG A 212 52.93 -16.38 15.55
N TYR A 213 52.13 -16.64 14.51
CA TYR A 213 52.10 -15.84 13.27
C TYR A 213 50.88 -14.94 13.15
N GLY A 214 50.01 -14.87 14.18
CA GLY A 214 48.89 -13.91 14.28
C GLY A 214 47.78 -14.11 13.28
N PHE A 215 47.36 -15.35 13.00
CA PHE A 215 46.24 -15.63 12.13
C PHE A 215 45.22 -16.60 12.75
N ASP A 216 43.95 -16.53 12.30
CA ASP A 216 42.88 -17.46 12.69
C ASP A 216 42.90 -18.69 11.75
N PRO A 217 43.18 -19.91 12.25
CA PRO A 217 43.20 -21.10 11.42
C PRO A 217 41.86 -21.37 10.73
N ASN A 218 40.72 -20.93 11.28
CA ASN A 218 39.40 -21.11 10.68
C ASN A 218 39.19 -20.22 9.42
N LYS A 219 39.92 -19.08 9.36
CA LYS A 219 39.85 -18.14 8.23
C LYS A 219 40.92 -18.38 7.17
N ALA A 220 41.97 -19.12 7.53
CA ALA A 220 43.15 -19.27 6.73
C ALA A 220 43.18 -20.47 5.80
N ILE A 221 42.10 -21.26 5.75
CA ILE A 221 42.06 -22.50 4.98
C ILE A 221 41.46 -22.24 3.61
N ALA A 222 42.29 -22.30 2.60
CA ALA A 222 41.87 -22.36 1.22
C ALA A 222 42.49 -23.66 0.57
N GLY A 223 41.65 -24.64 0.29
CA GLY A 223 42.13 -25.80 -0.44
C GLY A 223 41.16 -27.02 -0.33
N GLY A 224 41.19 -27.89 -1.30
CA GLY A 224 40.41 -29.12 -1.31
C GLY A 224 40.81 -30.09 -0.20
N ALA A 225 40.10 -31.23 -0.13
CA ALA A 225 40.19 -32.22 0.96
C ALA A 225 41.58 -32.83 1.19
N GLU A 226 42.53 -32.62 0.28
CA GLU A 226 43.86 -33.28 0.33
C GLU A 226 45.01 -32.36 0.77
N LEU A 227 44.77 -31.07 0.87
CA LEU A 227 45.83 -30.09 1.18
C LEU A 227 45.35 -28.96 2.12
N LEU A 228 45.89 -28.94 3.32
CA LEU A 228 45.68 -27.88 4.28
C LEU A 228 46.67 -26.75 4.04
N LYS A 229 46.22 -25.58 3.65
CA LYS A 229 47.01 -24.36 3.51
C LYS A 229 46.86 -23.51 4.77
N VAL A 230 47.95 -23.40 5.52
CA VAL A 230 48.01 -22.63 6.79
C VAL A 230 48.73 -21.31 6.55
N GLY A 231 48.10 -20.21 6.92
CA GLY A 231 48.67 -18.88 6.73
C GLY A 231 47.68 -17.74 6.92
N THR A 232 48.02 -16.56 6.45
CA THR A 232 47.12 -15.41 6.42
C THR A 232 46.27 -15.44 5.16
N THR A 233 45.22 -14.60 5.08
CA THR A 233 44.36 -14.46 3.90
C THR A 233 45.11 -14.09 2.63
N THR A 234 46.30 -13.47 2.77
CA THR A 234 47.14 -12.98 1.65
C THR A 234 48.40 -13.81 1.43
N LYS A 235 48.84 -14.63 2.41
CA LYS A 235 50.09 -15.38 2.33
C LYS A 235 49.97 -16.76 2.95
N VAL A 236 50.17 -17.79 2.13
CA VAL A 236 50.27 -19.18 2.61
C VAL A 236 51.63 -19.38 3.24
N LEU A 237 51.69 -19.74 4.52
CA LEU A 237 52.91 -19.97 5.27
C LEU A 237 53.37 -21.41 5.19
N VAL A 238 52.45 -22.34 5.33
CA VAL A 238 52.75 -23.79 5.24
C VAL A 238 51.62 -24.51 4.44
N GLN A 239 52.01 -25.46 3.65
CA GLN A 239 51.09 -26.40 2.99
C GLN A 239 51.31 -27.79 3.56
N ILE A 240 50.25 -28.41 4.06
CA ILE A 240 50.32 -29.69 4.73
C ILE A 240 49.41 -30.69 3.97
N PRO A 241 49.94 -31.79 3.43
CA PRO A 241 49.11 -32.83 2.86
C PRO A 241 48.32 -33.52 3.97
N LEU A 242 47.00 -33.70 3.71
CA LEU A 242 46.09 -34.45 4.55
C LEU A 242 45.72 -35.77 3.87
N ASP A 243 45.63 -36.85 4.67
CA ASP A 243 45.04 -38.08 4.20
C ASP A 243 43.49 -38.07 4.28
N ALA A 244 42.87 -39.14 3.83
CA ALA A 244 41.41 -39.27 3.84
C ALA A 244 40.77 -39.18 5.23
N GLU A 245 41.57 -39.32 6.30
CA GLU A 245 41.15 -39.19 7.70
C GLU A 245 41.47 -37.84 8.31
N ASN A 246 41.89 -36.87 7.51
CA ASN A 246 42.40 -35.54 7.94
C ASN A 246 43.58 -35.61 8.90
N THR A 247 44.45 -36.65 8.76
CA THR A 247 45.70 -36.72 9.53
C THR A 247 46.85 -36.15 8.73
N TYR A 248 47.80 -35.59 9.42
CA TYR A 248 48.99 -34.95 8.86
C TYR A 248 50.25 -35.38 9.63
N ASP A 249 51.42 -35.21 9.00
CA ASP A 249 52.72 -35.40 9.67
C ASP A 249 53.12 -34.14 10.44
N ILE A 250 53.18 -34.26 11.76
CA ILE A 250 53.55 -33.16 12.68
C ILE A 250 54.95 -32.69 12.40
N SER A 251 55.83 -33.52 11.82
CA SER A 251 57.20 -33.16 11.46
C SER A 251 57.29 -32.01 10.45
N ALA A 252 56.22 -31.76 9.69
CA ALA A 252 56.14 -30.57 8.80
C ALA A 252 56.34 -29.25 9.54
N PHE A 253 56.13 -29.17 10.85
CA PHE A 253 56.31 -28.03 11.68
C PHE A 253 57.64 -28.00 12.47
N LYS A 254 58.50 -29.05 12.36
CA LYS A 254 59.76 -29.14 13.10
C LYS A 254 60.71 -27.97 12.88
N ALA A 255 60.76 -27.41 11.70
CA ALA A 255 61.58 -26.22 11.42
C ALA A 255 61.16 -24.96 12.21
N ASN A 256 59.96 -24.96 12.78
CA ASN A 256 59.38 -23.77 13.45
C ASN A 256 59.22 -23.94 14.97
N PHE A 257 59.46 -25.16 15.51
CA PHE A 257 59.31 -25.44 16.94
C PHE A 257 60.41 -26.37 17.41
N GLU A 258 61.41 -25.80 18.08
CA GLU A 258 62.50 -26.55 18.73
C GLU A 258 62.02 -27.39 19.93
N ASP A 259 60.88 -27.04 20.52
CA ASP A 259 60.31 -27.64 21.73
C ASP A 259 59.26 -28.73 21.47
N LEU A 260 59.15 -29.30 20.26
CA LEU A 260 58.29 -30.45 20.07
C LEU A 260 58.84 -31.64 20.89
N PRO A 261 58.07 -32.25 21.81
CA PRO A 261 58.57 -33.26 22.70
C PRO A 261 59.12 -34.46 21.91
N PRO A 262 60.27 -35.00 22.40
CA PRO A 262 60.90 -36.10 21.71
C PRO A 262 60.03 -37.36 21.72
N ALA A 263 60.03 -38.07 20.60
CA ALA A 263 59.73 -39.48 20.34
C ALA A 263 58.62 -40.26 21.08
N ARG A 264 57.90 -39.70 22.03
CA ARG A 264 56.74 -40.36 22.71
C ARG A 264 55.38 -40.08 22.09
N PHE A 265 55.31 -39.18 21.12
CA PHE A 265 54.09 -38.84 20.42
C PHE A 265 54.08 -39.41 19.02
N SER A 266 52.93 -39.91 18.61
CA SER A 266 52.73 -40.28 17.23
C SER A 266 53.09 -39.06 16.35
N MET A 267 53.99 -39.28 15.36
CA MET A 267 54.38 -38.24 14.40
C MET A 267 53.20 -37.86 13.46
N ARG A 268 52.10 -38.57 13.54
CA ARG A 268 50.86 -38.27 12.81
C ARG A 268 49.76 -37.86 13.79
N GLY A 269 49.06 -36.78 13.47
CA GLY A 269 47.94 -36.27 14.23
C GLY A 269 46.80 -35.82 13.31
N LYS A 270 45.58 -35.84 13.82
CA LYS A 270 44.46 -35.22 13.09
C LYS A 270 44.67 -33.70 13.09
N ALA A 271 44.61 -33.09 11.92
CA ALA A 271 44.77 -31.64 11.77
C ALA A 271 43.70 -30.89 12.52
N TYR A 272 42.49 -31.40 12.46
CA TYR A 272 41.35 -30.93 13.18
C TYR A 272 40.37 -32.06 13.54
N ARG A 273 39.52 -31.77 14.51
CA ARG A 273 38.36 -32.61 14.86
C ARG A 273 37.13 -31.75 14.79
N ASP A 274 36.17 -32.18 14.02
CA ASP A 274 34.86 -31.54 13.94
C ASP A 274 33.92 -32.24 14.93
N GLN A 275 33.44 -31.49 15.89
CA GLN A 275 32.47 -31.93 16.90
C GLN A 275 31.17 -31.18 16.72
N ARG A 276 30.06 -31.93 16.62
CA ARG A 276 28.73 -31.31 16.62
C ARG A 276 28.40 -30.83 18.02
N VAL A 277 28.12 -29.54 18.16
CA VAL A 277 27.64 -28.95 19.41
C VAL A 277 26.22 -28.46 19.20
N TRP A 278 25.32 -28.95 20.04
CA TRP A 278 23.92 -28.59 19.99
C TRP A 278 23.67 -27.31 20.75
N HIS A 279 22.60 -26.59 20.38
CA HIS A 279 22.12 -25.43 21.11
C HIS A 279 21.88 -25.80 22.58
N MET A 280 22.30 -24.96 23.52
CA MET A 280 22.20 -25.23 24.95
C MET A 280 20.78 -25.66 25.38
N GLY A 281 19.73 -24.99 24.89
CA GLY A 281 18.35 -25.38 25.17
C GLY A 281 17.98 -26.78 24.66
N ILE A 282 18.54 -27.23 23.52
CA ILE A 282 18.36 -28.63 23.03
C ILE A 282 19.09 -29.62 23.94
N VAL A 283 20.29 -29.28 24.43
CA VAL A 283 21.03 -30.08 25.41
C VAL A 283 20.21 -30.23 26.70
N MET A 284 19.62 -29.16 27.18
CA MET A 284 18.73 -29.17 28.37
C MET A 284 17.53 -30.08 28.14
N ALA A 285 16.85 -29.95 26.99
CA ALA A 285 15.71 -30.80 26.66
C ALA A 285 16.10 -32.26 26.50
N ALA A 286 17.27 -32.54 25.93
CA ALA A 286 17.79 -33.89 25.79
C ALA A 286 18.08 -34.54 27.15
N ALA A 287 18.61 -33.80 28.09
CA ALA A 287 18.80 -34.26 29.44
C ALA A 287 17.44 -34.56 30.14
N GLU A 288 16.44 -33.73 29.88
CA GLU A 288 15.10 -33.92 30.45
C GLU A 288 14.38 -35.15 29.90
N LEU A 289 14.39 -35.31 28.59
CA LEU A 289 13.64 -36.36 27.90
C LEU A 289 14.46 -37.65 27.61
N GLY A 290 15.76 -37.66 27.93
CA GLY A 290 16.65 -38.78 27.64
C GLY A 290 16.92 -38.95 26.11
N LEU A 291 16.97 -37.82 25.38
CA LEU A 291 17.23 -37.87 23.91
C LEU A 291 18.70 -38.14 23.61
N ASP A 292 18.95 -39.00 22.64
CA ASP A 292 20.30 -39.31 22.14
C ASP A 292 20.66 -38.32 21.00
N LEU A 293 21.47 -37.32 21.33
CA LEU A 293 21.89 -36.27 20.40
C LEU A 293 22.95 -36.75 19.40
N GLU A 294 23.69 -37.82 19.69
CA GLU A 294 24.70 -38.38 18.79
C GLU A 294 24.02 -39.12 17.64
N LYS A 295 22.94 -39.86 17.94
CA LYS A 295 22.14 -40.57 16.95
C LYS A 295 21.07 -39.74 16.26
N ALA A 296 21.13 -38.44 16.36
CA ALA A 296 20.19 -37.55 15.69
C ALA A 296 20.26 -37.69 14.17
N LYS A 297 19.10 -37.88 13.52
CA LYS A 297 19.01 -37.86 12.07
C LYS A 297 18.70 -36.44 11.58
N ILE A 298 19.65 -35.86 10.88
CA ILE A 298 19.55 -34.48 10.36
C ILE A 298 19.25 -34.53 8.87
N ASP A 299 18.14 -33.97 8.45
CA ASP A 299 17.73 -33.84 7.06
C ASP A 299 17.36 -32.35 6.80
N LEU A 300 18.39 -31.56 6.49
CA LEU A 300 18.24 -30.13 6.22
C LEU A 300 17.51 -29.88 4.88
N ALA A 301 17.59 -30.82 3.93
CA ALA A 301 16.88 -30.72 2.67
C ALA A 301 15.36 -30.87 2.87
N ALA A 302 14.95 -31.77 3.77
CA ALA A 302 13.57 -31.93 4.17
C ALA A 302 13.13 -30.95 5.30
N GLY A 303 14.06 -30.12 5.79
CA GLY A 303 13.79 -29.14 6.84
C GLY A 303 13.48 -29.74 8.21
N ARG A 304 14.12 -30.87 8.59
CA ARG A 304 13.77 -31.63 9.80
C ARG A 304 14.98 -32.22 10.47
N ILE A 305 14.95 -32.20 11.82
CA ILE A 305 15.90 -32.95 12.67
C ILE A 305 15.10 -33.92 13.55
N PHE A 306 15.43 -35.19 13.48
CA PHE A 306 14.78 -36.25 14.25
C PHE A 306 15.66 -36.62 15.45
N LEU A 307 15.11 -36.44 16.67
CA LEU A 307 15.73 -36.83 17.93
C LEU A 307 14.96 -38.01 18.52
N ARG A 308 15.66 -39.02 19.01
CA ARG A 308 15.06 -40.19 19.65
C ARG A 308 15.57 -40.32 21.08
N GLY A 309 14.69 -40.61 22.00
CA GLY A 309 15.00 -40.89 23.38
C GLY A 309 14.91 -42.38 23.73
N THR A 310 15.41 -42.71 24.93
CA THR A 310 15.49 -44.10 25.43
C THR A 310 14.12 -44.71 25.72
N ASN A 311 13.11 -43.89 26.03
CA ASN A 311 11.76 -44.34 26.47
C ASN A 311 10.72 -44.23 25.32
N GLY A 312 11.13 -44.38 24.09
CA GLY A 312 10.23 -44.23 22.92
C GLY A 312 9.83 -42.76 22.62
N VAL A 313 10.33 -41.82 23.41
CA VAL A 313 10.11 -40.40 23.14
C VAL A 313 10.85 -40.00 21.87
N HIS A 314 10.18 -39.31 21.00
CA HIS A 314 10.79 -38.74 19.79
C HIS A 314 10.40 -37.27 19.64
N ARG A 315 11.28 -36.50 19.00
CA ARG A 315 11.03 -35.06 18.69
C ARG A 315 11.47 -34.80 17.26
N VAL A 316 10.70 -33.94 16.59
CA VAL A 316 11.01 -33.48 15.23
C VAL A 316 11.11 -31.96 15.26
N ILE A 317 12.33 -31.46 15.15
CA ILE A 317 12.57 -30.00 15.11
C ILE A 317 12.47 -29.54 13.67
N PRO A 318 11.52 -28.64 13.31
CA PRO A 318 11.45 -28.02 12.00
C PRO A 318 12.60 -27.01 11.87
N VAL A 319 13.42 -27.14 10.83
CA VAL A 319 14.59 -26.27 10.60
C VAL A 319 14.61 -25.78 9.17
N ASP A 320 15.29 -24.63 8.94
CA ASP A 320 15.63 -24.15 7.61
C ASP A 320 16.88 -24.90 7.06
N LYS A 321 17.33 -24.52 5.86
CA LYS A 321 18.51 -25.10 5.21
C LYS A 321 19.81 -24.91 5.99
N GLU A 322 19.86 -23.89 6.84
CA GLU A 322 20.98 -23.57 7.72
C GLU A 322 20.86 -24.21 9.10
N GLY A 323 19.82 -25.00 9.34
CA GLY A 323 19.57 -25.65 10.63
C GLY A 323 18.99 -24.73 11.71
N ARG A 324 18.38 -23.61 11.33
CA ARG A 324 17.75 -22.65 12.25
C ARG A 324 16.25 -22.93 12.37
N PHE A 325 15.67 -22.66 13.52
CA PHE A 325 14.23 -22.75 13.80
C PHE A 325 13.74 -21.56 14.63
N HIS A 326 12.46 -21.27 14.54
CA HIS A 326 11.85 -20.18 15.31
C HIS A 326 11.65 -20.63 16.76
N VAL A 327 12.11 -19.79 17.71
CA VAL A 327 11.95 -20.04 19.13
C VAL A 327 10.52 -19.70 19.56
N ASP A 328 9.85 -20.62 20.25
CA ASP A 328 8.57 -20.32 20.90
C ASP A 328 8.82 -19.56 22.21
N TRP A 329 8.84 -18.23 22.12
CA TRP A 329 9.04 -17.34 23.25
C TRP A 329 7.80 -17.34 24.15
N SER A 330 7.74 -18.29 25.09
CA SER A 330 6.59 -18.55 25.95
C SER A 330 6.79 -18.17 27.42
N MET A 331 8.04 -17.90 27.82
CA MET A 331 8.40 -17.56 29.21
C MET A 331 9.41 -16.42 29.26
N LYS A 332 9.14 -15.40 30.08
CA LYS A 332 10.10 -14.38 30.50
C LYS A 332 10.92 -14.87 31.71
N GLU A 333 11.91 -14.07 32.11
CA GLU A 333 12.77 -14.32 33.26
C GLU A 333 12.01 -14.28 34.60
N ASP A 334 10.91 -13.54 34.67
CA ASP A 334 10.02 -13.36 35.84
C ASP A 334 8.79 -14.27 35.80
N ASP A 335 8.73 -15.22 34.85
CA ASP A 335 7.60 -16.15 34.72
C ASP A 335 7.49 -17.07 35.96
N ASP A 336 6.33 -17.09 36.60
CA ASP A 336 6.02 -17.87 37.79
C ASP A 336 6.11 -19.40 37.59
N ARG A 337 6.10 -19.86 36.35
CA ARG A 337 6.24 -21.26 35.95
C ARG A 337 7.70 -21.71 35.88
N LEU A 338 8.65 -20.78 35.79
CA LEU A 338 10.08 -21.03 35.77
C LEU A 338 10.59 -20.96 37.20
N THR A 339 11.16 -22.06 37.72
CA THR A 339 11.81 -22.02 39.01
C THR A 339 13.06 -21.14 38.97
N SER A 340 12.99 -19.95 39.56
CA SER A 340 14.08 -18.96 39.55
C SER A 340 14.61 -18.72 40.93
N LEU A 341 15.91 -19.00 41.16
CA LEU A 341 16.57 -18.92 42.49
C LEU A 341 17.92 -18.19 42.34
N ASN A 342 18.30 -17.44 43.38
CA ASN A 342 19.55 -16.69 43.39
C ASN A 342 20.74 -17.60 43.70
N ILE A 343 21.89 -17.32 43.05
CA ILE A 343 23.14 -18.08 43.27
C ILE A 343 23.62 -18.01 44.73
N SER A 344 23.48 -16.83 45.38
CA SER A 344 23.94 -16.64 46.78
C SER A 344 23.20 -17.57 47.76
N GLY A 345 21.96 -17.95 47.47
CA GLY A 345 21.25 -18.96 48.26
C GLY A 345 21.93 -20.31 48.23
N PHE A 346 22.36 -20.76 47.06
CA PHE A 346 23.08 -22.03 46.90
C PHE A 346 24.48 -21.98 47.52
N LEU A 347 25.19 -20.87 47.36
CA LEU A 347 26.52 -20.72 47.98
C LEU A 347 26.44 -20.76 49.51
N ARG A 348 25.41 -20.14 50.12
CA ARG A 348 25.16 -20.26 51.57
C ARG A 348 24.83 -21.68 51.99
N SER A 349 24.05 -22.41 51.21
CA SER A 349 23.72 -23.82 51.49
C SER A 349 24.96 -24.71 51.39
N GLU A 350 25.81 -24.48 50.42
CA GLU A 350 27.09 -25.21 50.26
C GLU A 350 27.99 -24.98 51.46
N LYS A 351 28.15 -23.71 51.87
CA LYS A 351 28.94 -23.39 53.08
C LYS A 351 28.42 -24.11 54.30
N LYS A 352 27.10 -24.06 54.59
CA LYS A 352 26.49 -24.78 55.71
C LYS A 352 26.78 -26.28 55.67
N ARG A 353 26.71 -26.89 54.46
CA ARG A 353 26.99 -28.31 54.24
C ARG A 353 28.46 -28.63 54.48
N ARG A 354 29.36 -27.79 54.02
CA ARG A 354 30.80 -27.90 54.19
C ARG A 354 31.20 -27.78 55.69
N ASP A 355 30.56 -26.86 56.40
CA ASP A 355 30.80 -26.59 57.81
C ASP A 355 30.10 -27.62 58.75
N GLY A 356 29.43 -28.63 58.18
CA GLY A 356 28.76 -29.70 58.95
C GLY A 356 27.43 -29.29 59.62
N ALA A 357 26.92 -28.10 59.31
CA ALA A 357 25.69 -27.57 59.89
C ALA A 357 24.38 -28.16 59.30
N GLY A 358 24.50 -29.07 58.35
CA GLY A 358 23.38 -29.66 57.64
C GLY A 358 22.61 -28.65 56.75
N ALA A 359 22.51 -28.87 55.47
CA ALA A 359 21.71 -28.05 54.54
C ALA A 359 20.53 -28.88 54.01
N GLU A 360 19.34 -28.31 54.05
CA GLU A 360 18.15 -28.96 53.53
C GLU A 360 18.21 -29.03 51.98
N ILE A 361 17.62 -30.10 51.43
CA ILE A 361 17.42 -30.20 49.99
C ILE A 361 16.20 -29.30 49.61
N VAL A 362 16.46 -28.32 48.77
CA VAL A 362 15.41 -27.45 48.24
C VAL A 362 14.60 -28.24 47.19
N SER A 363 13.42 -28.71 47.58
CA SER A 363 12.54 -29.54 46.75
C SER A 363 12.26 -28.93 45.37
N ALA A 364 12.32 -27.60 45.27
CA ALA A 364 12.13 -26.85 44.01
C ALA A 364 13.22 -27.10 42.94
N VAL A 365 14.38 -27.68 43.32
CA VAL A 365 15.54 -27.90 42.39
C VAL A 365 15.71 -29.37 42.05
N LYS A 366 15.23 -30.26 42.90
CA LYS A 366 15.39 -31.70 42.75
C LYS A 366 14.83 -32.21 41.40
N GLY A 367 15.65 -32.89 40.63
CA GLY A 367 15.30 -33.45 39.34
C GLY A 367 15.13 -32.43 38.21
N LYS A 368 15.39 -31.14 38.44
CA LYS A 368 15.25 -30.11 37.41
C LYS A 368 16.49 -29.93 36.57
N VAL A 369 16.26 -29.44 35.39
CA VAL A 369 17.28 -28.96 34.46
C VAL A 369 17.41 -27.45 34.65
N LEU A 370 18.58 -27.01 35.04
CA LEU A 370 18.86 -25.64 35.44
C LEU A 370 19.78 -24.95 34.43
N VAL A 371 19.52 -23.70 34.13
CA VAL A 371 20.48 -22.80 33.47
C VAL A 371 21.03 -21.82 34.52
N VAL A 372 22.34 -21.58 34.47
CA VAL A 372 23.04 -20.58 35.30
C VAL A 372 23.41 -19.42 34.37
N GLY A 373 22.99 -18.21 34.70
CA GLY A 373 23.28 -17.01 33.87
C GLY A 373 23.04 -15.72 34.63
N SER A 374 23.44 -14.63 34.04
CA SER A 374 23.40 -13.29 34.64
C SER A 374 22.14 -12.50 34.23
N LEU A 375 21.53 -11.85 35.21
CA LEU A 375 20.54 -10.77 35.06
C LEU A 375 21.08 -9.42 35.53
N ALA A 376 22.35 -9.35 35.90
CA ALA A 376 22.94 -8.13 36.45
C ALA A 376 22.92 -7.00 35.44
N THR A 377 22.71 -5.79 35.92
CA THR A 377 22.61 -4.58 35.11
C THR A 377 23.92 -3.78 35.21
N GLY A 378 24.36 -3.21 34.10
CA GLY A 378 25.54 -2.32 34.10
C GLY A 378 26.89 -3.00 34.06
N ASN A 379 26.96 -4.26 33.61
CA ASN A 379 28.22 -4.99 33.40
C ASN A 379 28.20 -5.83 32.11
N ASP A 380 29.36 -6.28 31.67
CA ASP A 380 29.56 -7.08 30.45
C ASP A 380 29.21 -8.58 30.64
N LEU A 381 28.75 -9.00 31.83
CA LEU A 381 28.38 -10.39 32.12
C LEU A 381 26.98 -10.74 31.65
N THR A 382 26.20 -9.75 31.22
CA THR A 382 24.80 -9.94 30.87
C THR A 382 24.54 -9.56 29.43
N ASP A 383 24.17 -10.53 28.61
CA ASP A 383 23.75 -10.31 27.24
C ASP A 383 22.32 -9.80 27.17
N ARG A 384 22.15 -8.63 26.59
CA ARG A 384 20.85 -8.03 26.32
C ARG A 384 20.62 -7.78 24.84
N GLY A 385 19.36 -7.85 24.43
CA GLY A 385 19.02 -7.57 23.05
C GLY A 385 17.53 -7.66 22.74
N ALA A 386 17.19 -7.28 21.51
CA ALA A 386 15.82 -7.34 21.04
C ALA A 386 15.37 -8.79 20.80
N THR A 387 14.19 -9.10 21.28
CA THR A 387 13.45 -10.34 21.04
C THR A 387 12.03 -10.02 20.62
N PRO A 388 11.25 -10.96 20.08
CA PRO A 388 9.83 -10.72 19.76
C PRO A 388 8.99 -10.21 20.93
N ILE A 389 9.42 -10.53 22.16
CA ILE A 389 8.68 -10.15 23.39
C ILE A 389 9.04 -8.72 23.81
N GLU A 390 10.32 -8.39 23.78
CA GLU A 390 10.88 -7.19 24.38
C GLU A 390 12.10 -6.67 23.62
N ASN A 391 12.27 -5.33 23.55
CA ASN A 391 13.40 -4.73 22.81
C ASN A 391 14.74 -4.83 23.57
N ASN A 392 14.70 -5.06 24.88
CA ASN A 392 15.88 -5.15 25.73
C ASN A 392 15.77 -6.33 26.71
N ALA A 393 15.46 -7.51 26.17
CA ALA A 393 15.33 -8.74 26.94
C ALA A 393 16.69 -9.30 27.39
N PHE A 394 16.69 -10.06 28.48
CA PHE A 394 17.83 -10.90 28.86
C PHE A 394 17.93 -12.12 27.93
N LEU A 395 19.01 -12.23 27.19
CA LEU A 395 19.13 -13.22 26.12
C LEU A 395 19.34 -14.66 26.63
N VAL A 396 19.71 -14.82 27.90
CA VAL A 396 19.72 -16.13 28.59
C VAL A 396 18.33 -16.82 28.50
N ALA A 397 17.25 -16.04 28.42
CA ALA A 397 15.87 -16.54 28.24
C ALA A 397 15.69 -17.45 27.03
N LYS A 398 16.54 -17.32 26.01
CA LYS A 398 16.54 -18.19 24.84
C LYS A 398 16.69 -19.64 25.22
N HIS A 399 17.55 -19.98 26.21
CA HIS A 399 17.87 -21.37 26.53
C HIS A 399 16.68 -22.12 27.09
N TRP A 400 15.94 -21.56 28.05
CA TRP A 400 14.75 -22.23 28.56
C TRP A 400 13.57 -22.20 27.58
N ASN A 401 13.42 -21.16 26.73
CA ASN A 401 12.39 -21.17 25.72
C ASN A 401 12.65 -22.21 24.61
N VAL A 402 13.90 -22.37 24.18
CA VAL A 402 14.30 -23.45 23.28
C VAL A 402 14.10 -24.83 23.94
N ALA A 403 14.52 -24.99 25.20
CA ALA A 403 14.33 -26.23 25.94
C ALA A 403 12.84 -26.58 26.05
N ASN A 404 12.02 -25.60 26.42
CA ASN A 404 10.57 -25.76 26.52
C ASN A 404 9.94 -26.16 25.18
N SER A 405 10.37 -25.53 24.06
CA SER A 405 9.86 -25.88 22.71
C SER A 405 10.08 -27.36 22.41
N VAL A 406 11.28 -27.87 22.73
CA VAL A 406 11.63 -29.30 22.50
C VAL A 406 10.91 -30.23 23.49
N ILE A 407 10.85 -29.87 24.78
CA ILE A 407 10.20 -30.69 25.83
C ILE A 407 8.70 -30.84 25.54
N MET A 408 8.04 -29.72 25.20
CA MET A 408 6.60 -29.66 24.98
C MET A 408 6.19 -30.01 23.55
N ASP A 409 7.15 -30.31 22.66
CA ASP A 409 6.94 -30.56 21.23
C ASP A 409 6.18 -29.42 20.53
N ARG A 410 6.53 -28.18 20.84
CA ARG A 410 5.87 -26.97 20.34
C ARG A 410 6.85 -26.11 19.57
N PHE A 411 6.73 -26.18 18.26
CA PHE A 411 7.57 -25.43 17.33
C PHE A 411 6.72 -24.50 16.48
N ILE A 412 7.25 -23.32 16.17
CA ILE A 412 6.61 -22.43 15.22
C ILE A 412 6.95 -22.91 13.82
N THR A 413 5.92 -23.32 13.08
CA THR A 413 6.03 -23.78 11.70
C THR A 413 5.46 -22.76 10.75
N ARG A 414 6.21 -22.40 9.71
CA ARG A 414 5.75 -21.50 8.64
C ARG A 414 4.92 -22.26 7.62
N SER A 415 3.88 -21.60 7.09
CA SER A 415 3.07 -22.17 6.00
C SER A 415 3.91 -22.44 4.75
N PRO A 416 3.66 -23.54 4.04
CA PRO A 416 4.33 -23.84 2.78
C PRO A 416 3.89 -22.87 1.68
N LEU A 417 4.74 -22.64 0.68
CA LEU A 417 4.50 -21.66 -0.39
C LEU A 417 3.14 -21.83 -1.08
N TRP A 418 2.70 -23.05 -1.33
CA TRP A 418 1.40 -23.28 -1.99
C TRP A 418 0.21 -22.75 -1.17
N LEU A 419 0.28 -22.83 0.17
CA LEU A 419 -0.77 -22.30 1.06
C LEU A 419 -0.71 -20.77 1.13
N GLU A 420 0.50 -20.20 1.12
CA GLU A 420 0.70 -18.74 1.06
C GLU A 420 0.14 -18.16 -0.25
N LEU A 421 0.39 -18.82 -1.38
CA LEU A 421 -0.17 -18.45 -2.68
C LEU A 421 -1.70 -18.63 -2.71
N LEU A 422 -2.22 -19.70 -2.12
CA LEU A 422 -3.67 -19.92 -2.01
C LEU A 422 -4.33 -18.76 -1.23
N ALA A 423 -3.72 -18.32 -0.14
CA ALA A 423 -4.23 -17.14 0.62
C ALA A 423 -4.26 -15.87 -0.25
N VAL A 424 -3.21 -15.62 -1.04
CA VAL A 424 -3.16 -14.50 -2.00
C VAL A 424 -4.28 -14.61 -3.04
N VAL A 425 -4.49 -15.80 -3.62
CA VAL A 425 -5.57 -16.07 -4.60
C VAL A 425 -6.94 -15.79 -3.98
N VAL A 426 -7.22 -16.40 -2.83
CA VAL A 426 -8.52 -16.27 -2.17
C VAL A 426 -8.81 -14.81 -1.83
N MET A 427 -7.85 -14.10 -1.24
CA MET A 427 -8.01 -12.68 -0.88
C MET A 427 -8.18 -11.81 -2.12
N GLY A 428 -7.44 -12.07 -3.20
CA GLY A 428 -7.57 -11.33 -4.47
C GLY A 428 -8.94 -11.54 -5.15
N VAL A 429 -9.41 -12.79 -5.20
CA VAL A 429 -10.73 -13.14 -5.78
C VAL A 429 -11.87 -12.52 -4.97
N LEU A 430 -11.79 -12.57 -3.63
CA LEU A 430 -12.76 -11.93 -2.76
C LEU A 430 -12.80 -10.41 -2.97
N ALA A 431 -11.63 -9.76 -3.01
CA ALA A 431 -11.54 -8.33 -3.27
C ALA A 431 -12.18 -7.94 -4.61
N ALA A 432 -11.82 -8.67 -5.69
CA ALA A 432 -12.35 -8.42 -7.01
C ALA A 432 -13.86 -8.67 -7.08
N GLY A 433 -14.34 -9.79 -6.55
CA GLY A 433 -15.76 -10.16 -6.56
C GLY A 433 -16.65 -9.19 -5.78
N LEU A 434 -16.21 -8.78 -4.59
CA LEU A 434 -16.94 -7.83 -3.75
C LEU A 434 -16.97 -6.43 -4.39
N THR A 435 -15.82 -5.95 -4.88
CA THR A 435 -15.73 -4.62 -5.49
C THR A 435 -16.52 -4.53 -6.79
N TRP A 436 -16.71 -5.65 -7.50
CA TRP A 436 -17.47 -5.70 -8.75
C TRP A 436 -18.97 -5.83 -8.53
N LYS A 437 -19.40 -6.65 -7.57
CA LYS A 437 -20.83 -6.98 -7.40
C LYS A 437 -21.60 -6.00 -6.50
N LEU A 438 -20.93 -5.39 -5.54
CA LEU A 438 -21.57 -4.53 -4.55
C LEU A 438 -21.43 -3.05 -4.93
N HIS A 439 -22.45 -2.25 -4.59
CA HIS A 439 -22.44 -0.80 -4.76
C HIS A 439 -21.87 -0.12 -3.51
N ALA A 440 -21.17 1.00 -3.69
CA ALA A 440 -20.65 1.78 -2.57
C ALA A 440 -21.73 2.13 -1.54
N PRO A 441 -21.47 2.05 -0.20
CA PRO A 441 -20.17 1.80 0.46
C PRO A 441 -19.87 0.33 0.80
N TRP A 442 -20.76 -0.60 0.47
CA TRP A 442 -20.75 -2.00 0.93
C TRP A 442 -19.48 -2.81 0.61
N PRO A 443 -18.85 -2.67 -0.59
CA PRO A 443 -17.61 -3.43 -0.86
C PRO A 443 -16.48 -3.05 0.10
N THR A 444 -16.32 -1.77 0.44
CA THR A 444 -15.28 -1.33 1.37
C THR A 444 -15.51 -1.89 2.77
N LEU A 445 -16.76 -1.86 3.26
CA LEU A 445 -17.08 -2.44 4.57
C LEU A 445 -16.85 -3.95 4.60
N ALA A 446 -17.22 -4.66 3.53
CA ALA A 446 -16.97 -6.09 3.41
C ALA A 446 -15.48 -6.43 3.37
N VAL A 447 -14.68 -5.67 2.61
CA VAL A 447 -13.21 -5.81 2.56
C VAL A 447 -12.60 -5.61 3.94
N ILE A 448 -12.99 -4.54 4.67
CA ILE A 448 -12.51 -4.29 6.04
C ILE A 448 -12.89 -5.47 6.95
N GLY A 449 -14.12 -5.95 6.89
CA GLY A 449 -14.58 -7.10 7.67
C GLY A 449 -13.75 -8.37 7.42
N ILE A 450 -13.45 -8.67 6.15
CA ILE A 450 -12.63 -9.83 5.78
C ILE A 450 -11.18 -9.65 6.23
N VAL A 451 -10.59 -8.46 6.08
CA VAL A 451 -9.24 -8.17 6.56
C VAL A 451 -9.15 -8.38 8.07
N VAL A 452 -10.08 -7.82 8.82
CA VAL A 452 -10.14 -8.00 10.29
C VAL A 452 -10.30 -9.49 10.62
N GLY A 453 -11.23 -10.19 9.98
CA GLY A 453 -11.45 -11.63 10.17
C GLY A 453 -10.20 -12.47 9.87
N TYR A 454 -9.49 -12.16 8.77
CA TYR A 454 -8.25 -12.86 8.40
C TYR A 454 -7.13 -12.63 9.41
N VAL A 455 -6.94 -11.39 9.88
CA VAL A 455 -5.94 -11.05 10.91
C VAL A 455 -6.25 -11.79 12.23
N PHE A 456 -7.53 -11.83 12.63
CA PHE A 456 -7.94 -12.59 13.80
C PHE A 456 -7.73 -14.10 13.62
N LEU A 457 -8.05 -14.65 12.44
CA LEU A 457 -7.80 -16.05 12.11
C LEU A 457 -6.30 -16.38 12.18
N ALA A 458 -5.46 -15.57 11.52
CA ALA A 458 -4.01 -15.76 11.52
C ALA A 458 -3.42 -15.67 12.93
N ARG A 459 -3.94 -14.73 13.76
CA ARG A 459 -3.58 -14.65 15.18
C ARG A 459 -4.02 -15.89 15.95
N HIS A 460 -5.25 -16.34 15.80
CA HIS A 460 -5.79 -17.51 16.50
C HIS A 460 -5.00 -18.77 16.15
N VAL A 461 -4.78 -19.02 14.85
CA VAL A 461 -4.01 -20.17 14.38
C VAL A 461 -2.57 -20.14 14.92
N PHE A 462 -1.95 -18.96 14.99
CA PHE A 462 -0.62 -18.82 15.56
C PHE A 462 -0.60 -19.09 17.08
N VAL A 463 -1.55 -18.57 17.83
CA VAL A 463 -1.61 -18.70 19.28
C VAL A 463 -1.86 -20.15 19.70
N GLU A 464 -2.81 -20.84 19.04
CA GLU A 464 -3.19 -22.20 19.43
C GLU A 464 -2.25 -23.27 18.84
N TYR A 465 -1.94 -23.15 17.53
CA TYR A 465 -1.25 -24.22 16.79
C TYR A 465 0.22 -23.91 16.48
N ARG A 466 0.71 -22.70 16.84
CA ARG A 466 2.05 -22.25 16.46
C ARG A 466 2.31 -22.30 14.94
N TYR A 467 1.25 -22.12 14.16
CA TYR A 467 1.30 -22.13 12.71
C TYR A 467 1.29 -20.71 12.16
N TRP A 468 2.35 -20.34 11.46
CA TRP A 468 2.54 -18.99 10.95
C TRP A 468 2.01 -18.85 9.53
N ILE A 469 0.86 -18.16 9.39
CA ILE A 469 0.25 -17.78 8.12
C ILE A 469 0.66 -16.34 7.80
N PRO A 470 1.06 -16.01 6.55
CA PRO A 470 1.43 -14.64 6.18
C PRO A 470 0.22 -13.70 6.21
N ILE A 471 0.46 -12.44 6.59
CA ILE A 471 -0.59 -11.41 6.63
C ILE A 471 -0.33 -10.33 5.58
N VAL A 472 0.92 -9.87 5.42
CA VAL A 472 1.25 -8.67 4.66
C VAL A 472 0.83 -8.78 3.21
N LEU A 473 1.32 -9.76 2.46
CA LEU A 473 1.01 -9.87 1.04
C LEU A 473 -0.44 -10.28 0.74
N PRO A 474 -1.09 -11.23 1.45
CA PRO A 474 -2.51 -11.52 1.26
C PRO A 474 -3.41 -10.31 1.55
N VAL A 475 -3.15 -9.58 2.64
CA VAL A 475 -4.00 -8.46 3.07
C VAL A 475 -3.68 -7.20 2.28
N VAL A 476 -2.43 -6.70 2.35
CA VAL A 476 -2.07 -5.41 1.75
C VAL A 476 -1.95 -5.53 0.23
N GLY A 477 -1.28 -6.59 -0.25
CA GLY A 477 -1.07 -6.82 -1.67
C GLY A 477 -2.34 -7.29 -2.39
N ALA A 478 -2.86 -8.46 -2.01
CA ALA A 478 -3.94 -9.08 -2.76
C ALA A 478 -5.31 -8.47 -2.46
N MET A 479 -5.62 -8.13 -1.21
CA MET A 479 -6.93 -7.63 -0.83
C MET A 479 -7.04 -6.11 -1.01
N LEU A 480 -6.23 -5.33 -0.28
CA LEU A 480 -6.38 -3.87 -0.24
C LEU A 480 -5.94 -3.21 -1.55
N LEU A 481 -4.78 -3.56 -2.10
CA LEU A 481 -4.30 -2.98 -3.35
C LEU A 481 -5.27 -3.26 -4.51
N ASN A 482 -5.77 -4.50 -4.61
CA ASN A 482 -6.74 -4.87 -5.64
C ASN A 482 -8.08 -4.13 -5.47
N HIS A 483 -8.58 -4.03 -4.21
CA HIS A 483 -9.78 -3.27 -3.91
C HIS A 483 -9.65 -1.80 -4.30
N VAL A 484 -8.56 -1.14 -3.89
CA VAL A 484 -8.30 0.28 -4.19
C VAL A 484 -8.16 0.51 -5.70
N ALA A 485 -7.42 -0.36 -6.41
CA ALA A 485 -7.25 -0.25 -7.86
C ALA A 485 -8.59 -0.37 -8.60
N LEU A 486 -9.42 -1.35 -8.24
CA LEU A 486 -10.72 -1.55 -8.86
C LEU A 486 -11.73 -0.46 -8.48
N LEU A 487 -11.73 -0.02 -7.23
CA LEU A 487 -12.58 1.07 -6.77
C LEU A 487 -12.26 2.39 -7.50
N THR A 488 -10.97 2.71 -7.63
CA THR A 488 -10.50 3.88 -8.37
C THR A 488 -10.92 3.80 -9.84
N TYR A 489 -10.76 2.63 -10.46
CA TYR A 489 -11.24 2.41 -11.83
C TYR A 489 -12.74 2.66 -11.95
N ASN A 490 -13.56 2.08 -11.07
CA ASN A 490 -15.01 2.25 -11.10
C ASN A 490 -15.43 3.72 -10.94
N ILE A 491 -14.84 4.44 -9.97
CA ILE A 491 -15.14 5.87 -9.75
C ILE A 491 -14.76 6.70 -10.99
N VAL A 492 -13.57 6.51 -11.54
CA VAL A 492 -13.09 7.26 -12.71
C VAL A 492 -13.94 6.96 -13.94
N PHE A 493 -14.29 5.69 -14.16
CA PHE A 493 -15.09 5.28 -15.31
C PHE A 493 -16.54 5.79 -15.21
N GLU A 494 -17.19 5.64 -14.07
CA GLU A 494 -18.55 6.12 -13.82
C GLU A 494 -18.65 7.65 -13.97
N GLN A 495 -17.69 8.39 -13.45
CA GLN A 495 -17.66 9.85 -13.63
C GLN A 495 -17.47 10.26 -15.10
N ARG A 496 -16.63 9.55 -15.85
CA ARG A 496 -16.44 9.81 -17.29
C ARG A 496 -17.70 9.54 -18.08
N GLU A 497 -18.40 8.45 -17.79
CA GLU A 497 -19.64 8.08 -18.45
C GLU A 497 -20.75 9.13 -18.16
N LYS A 498 -20.94 9.49 -16.89
CA LYS A 498 -21.88 10.57 -16.49
C LYS A 498 -21.56 11.88 -17.19
N ARG A 499 -20.30 12.32 -17.20
CA ARG A 499 -19.88 13.57 -17.88
C ARG A 499 -20.14 13.49 -19.37
N ARG A 500 -19.86 12.36 -20.02
CA ARG A 500 -20.09 12.18 -21.45
C ARG A 500 -21.58 12.26 -21.78
N VAL A 501 -22.41 11.53 -21.05
CA VAL A 501 -23.87 11.55 -21.24
C VAL A 501 -24.41 12.97 -20.99
N THR A 502 -24.05 13.60 -19.88
CA THR A 502 -24.46 14.97 -19.56
C THR A 502 -24.01 15.97 -20.64
N SER A 503 -22.77 15.84 -21.15
CA SER A 503 -22.24 16.73 -22.19
C SER A 503 -22.95 16.59 -23.55
N VAL A 504 -23.38 15.39 -23.88
CA VAL A 504 -24.18 15.13 -25.10
C VAL A 504 -25.60 15.69 -24.94
N PHE A 505 -26.26 15.42 -23.82
CA PHE A 505 -27.60 15.94 -23.53
C PHE A 505 -27.62 17.49 -23.43
N ALA A 506 -26.61 18.10 -22.83
CA ALA A 506 -26.49 19.55 -22.74
C ALA A 506 -26.33 20.27 -24.10
N LYS A 507 -26.01 19.55 -25.17
CA LYS A 507 -25.99 20.08 -26.55
C LYS A 507 -27.34 19.96 -27.23
N LEU A 508 -28.22 19.07 -26.79
CA LEU A 508 -29.51 18.80 -27.39
C LEU A 508 -30.66 19.48 -26.65
N VAL A 509 -30.50 19.75 -25.36
CA VAL A 509 -31.53 20.31 -24.49
C VAL A 509 -30.94 21.44 -23.66
N SER A 510 -31.74 22.50 -23.38
CA SER A 510 -31.31 23.62 -22.52
C SER A 510 -30.77 23.13 -21.16
N PRO A 511 -29.63 23.68 -20.66
CA PRO A 511 -29.05 23.27 -19.39
C PRO A 511 -30.01 23.33 -18.21
N ASN A 512 -30.95 24.27 -18.21
CA ASN A 512 -31.97 24.42 -17.19
C ASN A 512 -32.95 23.23 -17.15
N VAL A 513 -33.27 22.69 -18.31
CA VAL A 513 -34.12 21.48 -18.45
C VAL A 513 -33.34 20.23 -18.09
N VAL A 514 -32.06 20.13 -18.47
CA VAL A 514 -31.18 18.99 -18.12
C VAL A 514 -31.04 18.87 -16.59
N SER A 515 -30.86 20.00 -15.90
CA SER A 515 -30.70 19.97 -14.44
C SER A 515 -31.96 19.49 -13.72
N GLN A 516 -33.15 19.83 -14.23
CA GLN A 516 -34.39 19.33 -13.69
C GLN A 516 -34.66 17.84 -14.01
N LEU A 517 -34.25 17.39 -15.19
CA LEU A 517 -34.43 15.99 -15.59
C LEU A 517 -33.51 15.05 -14.82
N LEU A 518 -32.25 15.46 -14.54
CA LEU A 518 -31.29 14.69 -13.76
C LEU A 518 -31.62 14.62 -12.25
N GLY A 519 -32.48 15.50 -11.77
CA GLY A 519 -32.94 15.52 -10.36
C GLY A 519 -34.18 14.68 -10.07
N ARG A 520 -34.78 14.03 -11.07
CA ARG A 520 -36.02 13.23 -10.92
C ARG A 520 -35.84 11.81 -11.43
N ASP A 521 -36.25 10.84 -10.63
CA ASP A 521 -36.19 9.40 -11.01
C ASP A 521 -37.15 9.00 -12.12
N VAL A 522 -38.19 9.81 -12.37
CA VAL A 522 -39.22 9.55 -13.40
C VAL A 522 -39.58 10.85 -14.11
N ILE A 523 -39.55 10.83 -15.44
CA ILE A 523 -40.03 11.92 -16.28
C ILE A 523 -41.54 11.81 -16.40
N LYS A 524 -42.28 12.76 -15.82
CA LYS A 524 -43.72 12.81 -15.95
C LYS A 524 -44.12 13.73 -17.10
N LEU A 525 -45.04 13.30 -17.98
CA LEU A 525 -45.65 14.07 -19.07
C LEU A 525 -46.77 14.95 -18.53
N GLU A 526 -46.51 15.72 -17.48
CA GLU A 526 -47.50 16.64 -16.89
C GLU A 526 -47.19 18.07 -17.34
N GLY A 527 -48.20 18.77 -17.86
CA GLY A 527 -48.14 20.20 -18.18
C GLY A 527 -48.59 21.03 -16.98
N THR A 528 -47.87 22.06 -16.65
CA THR A 528 -48.23 23.06 -15.64
C THR A 528 -48.61 24.39 -16.29
N ARG A 529 -49.54 25.13 -15.63
CA ARG A 529 -49.83 26.51 -16.05
C ARG A 529 -48.86 27.46 -15.37
N GLU A 530 -48.05 28.10 -16.20
CA GLU A 530 -47.05 29.06 -15.70
C GLU A 530 -47.24 30.42 -16.35
N HIS A 531 -46.94 31.49 -15.59
CA HIS A 531 -46.87 32.82 -16.12
C HIS A 531 -45.47 33.07 -16.67
N ILE A 532 -45.34 33.18 -17.97
CA ILE A 532 -44.07 33.17 -18.71
C ILE A 532 -44.05 34.28 -19.75
N THR A 533 -42.83 34.59 -20.20
CA THR A 533 -42.62 35.46 -21.39
C THR A 533 -42.05 34.60 -22.50
N VAL A 534 -42.65 34.70 -23.66
CA VAL A 534 -42.28 33.95 -24.84
C VAL A 534 -41.65 34.86 -25.90
N PHE A 535 -40.62 34.39 -26.53
CA PHE A 535 -39.79 35.06 -27.50
C PHE A 535 -39.75 34.27 -28.79
N PHE A 536 -40.04 34.95 -29.88
CA PHE A 536 -39.77 34.48 -31.24
C PHE A 536 -38.87 35.49 -31.94
N ALA A 537 -37.83 34.98 -32.57
CA ALA A 537 -36.91 35.80 -33.33
C ALA A 537 -36.53 35.14 -34.65
N ASP A 538 -36.83 35.77 -35.76
CA ASP A 538 -36.72 35.24 -37.08
C ASP A 538 -35.66 36.03 -37.87
N VAL A 539 -34.82 35.32 -38.63
CA VAL A 539 -33.72 35.92 -39.38
C VAL A 539 -34.22 36.36 -40.76
N ARG A 540 -34.55 37.63 -40.87
CA ARG A 540 -35.06 38.23 -42.10
C ARG A 540 -34.02 38.25 -43.22
N GLY A 541 -34.46 37.81 -44.41
CA GLY A 541 -33.60 37.73 -45.61
C GLY A 541 -32.96 36.35 -45.82
N PHE A 542 -33.25 35.39 -44.94
CA PHE A 542 -32.71 34.04 -45.05
C PHE A 542 -33.21 33.31 -46.31
N THR A 543 -34.52 33.31 -46.59
CA THR A 543 -35.09 32.71 -47.78
C THR A 543 -34.47 33.27 -49.06
N GLN A 544 -34.27 34.60 -49.12
CA GLN A 544 -33.61 35.25 -50.23
C GLN A 544 -32.14 34.85 -50.35
N LEU A 545 -31.42 34.70 -49.20
CA LEU A 545 -30.04 34.22 -49.16
C LEU A 545 -29.91 32.80 -49.73
N THR A 546 -30.77 31.89 -49.32
CA THR A 546 -30.77 30.50 -49.82
C THR A 546 -31.05 30.43 -51.31
N ASP A 547 -32.04 31.18 -51.81
CA ASP A 547 -32.40 31.23 -53.21
C ASP A 547 -31.24 31.83 -54.06
N VAL A 548 -30.69 32.94 -53.63
CA VAL A 548 -29.54 33.59 -54.33
C VAL A 548 -28.31 32.67 -54.35
N ASN A 549 -28.01 32.02 -53.22
CA ASN A 549 -26.87 31.09 -53.13
C ASN A 549 -27.10 29.86 -54.03
N GLN A 550 -28.30 29.31 -54.07
CA GLN A 550 -28.66 28.18 -54.91
C GLN A 550 -28.52 28.55 -56.39
N THR A 551 -29.12 29.64 -56.81
CA THR A 551 -29.02 30.14 -58.19
C THR A 551 -27.57 30.41 -58.62
N ARG A 552 -26.78 30.96 -57.73
CA ARG A 552 -25.35 31.21 -57.97
C ARG A 552 -24.58 29.90 -58.17
N ALA A 553 -24.83 28.89 -57.31
CA ALA A 553 -24.20 27.59 -57.46
C ALA A 553 -24.58 26.89 -58.76
N GLU A 554 -25.87 26.98 -59.15
CA GLU A 554 -26.34 26.43 -60.44
C GLU A 554 -25.68 27.14 -61.66
N ASN A 555 -25.57 28.45 -61.61
CA ASN A 555 -24.90 29.22 -62.67
C ASN A 555 -23.39 28.86 -62.78
N TYR A 556 -22.72 28.76 -61.62
CA TYR A 556 -21.32 28.37 -61.55
C TYR A 556 -21.06 26.99 -62.19
N VAL A 557 -21.87 25.98 -61.81
CA VAL A 557 -21.78 24.63 -62.40
C VAL A 557 -22.02 24.63 -63.87
N ARG A 558 -22.96 25.42 -64.36
CA ARG A 558 -23.25 25.57 -65.80
C ARG A 558 -22.13 26.26 -66.51
N ASP A 559 -21.66 27.40 -66.02
CA ASP A 559 -20.66 28.24 -66.70
C ASP A 559 -19.27 27.56 -66.79
N HIS A 560 -18.97 26.66 -65.81
CA HIS A 560 -17.73 25.88 -65.82
C HIS A 560 -17.91 24.45 -66.38
N ASN A 561 -19.09 24.11 -66.88
CA ASN A 561 -19.42 22.79 -67.42
C ASN A 561 -19.08 21.64 -66.45
N LEU A 562 -19.29 21.84 -65.14
CA LEU A 562 -19.04 20.80 -64.14
C LEU A 562 -20.12 19.73 -64.28
N THR A 563 -19.69 18.45 -64.21
CA THR A 563 -20.59 17.28 -64.23
C THR A 563 -20.21 16.24 -63.21
N GLY A 564 -21.18 15.38 -62.81
CA GLY A 564 -20.95 14.29 -61.86
C GLY A 564 -20.43 14.74 -60.49
N ALA A 565 -19.43 14.08 -59.99
CA ALA A 565 -18.89 14.32 -58.60
C ALA A 565 -18.35 15.75 -58.39
N ALA A 566 -17.89 16.45 -59.44
CA ALA A 566 -17.38 17.81 -59.33
C ALA A 566 -18.53 18.83 -59.13
N ALA A 567 -19.66 18.64 -59.80
CA ALA A 567 -20.86 19.45 -59.62
C ALA A 567 -21.46 19.22 -58.19
N GLU A 568 -21.59 17.98 -57.77
CA GLU A 568 -22.07 17.64 -56.43
C GLU A 568 -21.18 18.24 -55.32
N ALA A 569 -19.85 18.15 -55.45
CA ALA A 569 -18.91 18.75 -54.49
C ALA A 569 -19.08 20.29 -54.39
N HIS A 570 -19.43 20.98 -55.52
CA HIS A 570 -19.69 22.42 -55.48
C HIS A 570 -21.00 22.76 -54.80
N PHE A 571 -22.09 21.99 -55.06
CA PHE A 571 -23.35 22.16 -54.37
C PHE A 571 -23.22 21.87 -52.87
N ASP A 572 -22.51 20.79 -52.47
CA ASP A 572 -22.24 20.47 -51.05
C ASP A 572 -21.50 21.60 -50.33
N LYS A 573 -20.47 22.17 -51.01
CA LYS A 573 -19.72 23.32 -50.48
C LYS A 573 -20.63 24.52 -50.26
N ASN A 574 -21.45 24.87 -51.25
CA ASN A 574 -22.38 26.01 -51.19
C ASN A 574 -23.45 25.81 -50.07
N ALA A 575 -23.98 24.60 -49.97
CA ALA A 575 -24.92 24.23 -48.89
C ALA A 575 -24.27 24.38 -47.52
N LYS A 576 -23.02 23.92 -47.35
CA LYS A 576 -22.25 24.04 -46.11
C LYS A 576 -22.02 25.51 -45.76
N ASP A 577 -21.56 26.34 -46.68
CA ASP A 577 -21.31 27.78 -46.48
C ASP A 577 -22.61 28.51 -46.05
N THR A 578 -23.73 28.16 -46.69
CA THR A 578 -25.06 28.69 -46.31
C THR A 578 -25.45 28.29 -44.89
N LEU A 579 -25.29 27.01 -44.54
CA LEU A 579 -25.58 26.49 -43.19
C LEU A 579 -24.69 27.13 -42.12
N GLU A 580 -23.41 27.31 -42.40
CA GLU A 580 -22.47 27.97 -41.49
C GLU A 580 -22.88 29.43 -41.23
N THR A 581 -23.34 30.14 -42.30
CA THR A 581 -23.86 31.50 -42.19
C THR A 581 -25.07 31.57 -41.26
N VAL A 582 -26.05 30.68 -41.46
CA VAL A 582 -27.26 30.62 -40.60
C VAL A 582 -26.91 30.29 -39.15
N ASN A 583 -26.08 29.28 -38.99
CA ASN A 583 -25.66 28.86 -37.63
C ASN A 583 -24.93 29.97 -36.85
N LEU A 584 -24.17 30.83 -37.55
CA LEU A 584 -23.52 31.98 -36.93
C LEU A 584 -24.56 32.94 -36.31
N TYR A 585 -25.63 33.23 -37.01
CA TYR A 585 -26.69 34.14 -36.54
C TYR A 585 -27.56 33.49 -35.49
N LEU A 586 -27.97 32.21 -35.66
CA LEU A 586 -28.75 31.46 -34.70
C LEU A 586 -27.97 31.28 -33.39
N ALA A 587 -26.67 31.02 -33.46
CA ALA A 587 -25.82 30.91 -32.24
C ALA A 587 -25.74 32.27 -31.51
N ALA A 588 -25.57 33.38 -32.21
CA ALA A 588 -25.56 34.71 -31.60
C ALA A 588 -26.84 35.03 -30.83
N ILE A 589 -28.01 34.61 -31.35
CA ILE A 589 -29.30 34.78 -30.68
C ILE A 589 -29.41 33.84 -29.49
N ALA A 590 -29.08 32.54 -29.63
CA ALA A 590 -29.15 31.54 -28.58
C ALA A 590 -28.23 31.86 -27.39
N ASP A 591 -27.06 32.43 -27.68
CA ASP A 591 -26.11 32.86 -26.65
C ASP A 591 -26.70 33.98 -25.76
N GLN A 592 -27.47 34.92 -26.35
CA GLN A 592 -28.15 35.95 -25.58
C GLN A 592 -29.33 35.40 -24.74
N VAL A 593 -30.08 34.45 -25.31
CA VAL A 593 -31.13 33.73 -24.56
C VAL A 593 -30.52 33.07 -23.31
N LYS A 594 -29.40 32.38 -23.50
CA LYS A 594 -28.66 31.70 -22.42
C LYS A 594 -28.08 32.69 -21.40
N LYS A 595 -27.48 33.80 -21.88
CA LYS A 595 -26.91 34.86 -21.03
C LYS A 595 -27.93 35.44 -20.06
N HIS A 596 -29.17 35.58 -20.51
CA HIS A 596 -30.29 36.11 -19.71
C HIS A 596 -31.15 35.03 -19.07
N ASN A 597 -30.61 33.80 -18.89
CA ASN A 597 -31.27 32.67 -18.22
C ASN A 597 -32.58 32.23 -18.88
N GLY A 598 -32.73 32.40 -20.19
CA GLY A 598 -33.84 31.92 -20.99
C GLY A 598 -33.75 30.42 -21.25
N THR A 599 -34.89 29.79 -21.43
CA THR A 599 -34.99 28.40 -21.90
C THR A 599 -35.16 28.40 -23.40
N LEU A 600 -34.12 27.94 -24.13
CA LEU A 600 -34.24 27.72 -25.58
C LEU A 600 -35.13 26.52 -25.81
N ASP A 601 -36.26 26.70 -26.50
CA ASP A 601 -37.19 25.65 -26.85
C ASP A 601 -36.69 24.90 -28.08
N LYS A 602 -36.70 25.57 -29.25
CA LYS A 602 -36.34 24.98 -30.54
C LYS A 602 -35.94 26.04 -31.57
N TYR A 603 -35.33 25.52 -32.61
CA TYR A 603 -35.21 26.26 -33.90
C TYR A 603 -36.34 25.83 -34.83
N ILE A 604 -37.00 26.79 -35.46
CA ILE A 604 -38.09 26.57 -36.43
C ILE A 604 -37.59 27.15 -37.78
N GLY A 605 -36.81 26.37 -38.50
CA GLY A 605 -36.05 26.90 -39.63
C GLY A 605 -34.99 27.92 -39.18
N ASP A 606 -35.13 29.16 -39.61
CA ASP A 606 -34.32 30.32 -39.24
C ASP A 606 -34.89 31.13 -38.06
N CYS A 607 -35.96 30.67 -37.46
CA CYS A 607 -36.57 31.28 -36.28
C CYS A 607 -36.12 30.60 -34.98
N VAL A 608 -35.78 31.38 -33.99
CA VAL A 608 -35.43 30.95 -32.61
C VAL A 608 -36.67 31.13 -31.70
N MET A 609 -37.12 30.06 -31.09
CA MET A 609 -38.15 30.10 -30.04
C MET A 609 -37.53 29.88 -28.67
N ALA A 610 -37.82 30.77 -27.74
CA ALA A 610 -37.36 30.69 -26.36
C ALA A 610 -38.44 31.23 -25.38
N PHE A 611 -38.30 30.95 -24.09
CA PHE A 611 -39.18 31.47 -23.06
C PHE A 611 -38.45 31.65 -21.72
N TRP A 612 -39.01 32.49 -20.84
CA TRP A 612 -38.56 32.77 -19.49
C TRP A 612 -39.65 32.57 -18.48
N GLY A 613 -39.31 32.18 -17.23
CA GLY A 613 -40.25 31.91 -16.14
C GLY A 613 -40.42 30.41 -15.87
N ALA A 614 -39.94 29.54 -16.74
CA ALA A 614 -39.94 28.11 -16.58
C ALA A 614 -38.72 27.47 -17.31
N PRO A 615 -38.19 26.31 -16.89
CA PRO A 615 -38.52 25.57 -15.68
C PRO A 615 -38.05 26.23 -14.40
N THR A 616 -37.21 27.23 -14.51
CA THR A 616 -36.71 28.02 -13.38
C THR A 616 -37.60 29.26 -13.19
N PRO A 617 -38.28 29.39 -12.05
CA PRO A 617 -39.08 30.58 -11.77
C PRO A 617 -38.25 31.87 -11.81
N ASN A 618 -38.73 32.88 -12.47
CA ASN A 618 -38.09 34.20 -12.54
C ASN A 618 -39.19 35.29 -12.46
N LEU A 619 -39.19 36.09 -11.42
CA LEU A 619 -40.18 37.17 -11.23
C LEU A 619 -40.03 38.31 -12.26
N GLN A 620 -38.86 38.45 -12.86
CA GLN A 620 -38.52 39.47 -13.86
C GLN A 620 -38.33 38.84 -15.26
N HIS A 621 -39.11 37.76 -15.55
CA HIS A 621 -38.99 37.03 -16.80
C HIS A 621 -39.21 37.94 -18.05
N ALA A 622 -40.10 38.89 -17.99
CA ALA A 622 -40.36 39.84 -19.10
C ALA A 622 -39.13 40.79 -19.33
N VAL A 623 -38.59 41.33 -18.27
CA VAL A 623 -37.37 42.19 -18.37
C VAL A 623 -36.20 41.41 -18.92
N SER A 624 -35.96 40.19 -18.40
CA SER A 624 -34.89 39.28 -18.87
C SER A 624 -35.04 38.96 -20.35
N CYS A 625 -36.26 38.65 -20.80
CA CYS A 625 -36.57 38.36 -22.18
C CYS A 625 -36.31 39.56 -23.10
N VAL A 626 -36.81 40.76 -22.74
CA VAL A 626 -36.64 41.98 -23.55
C VAL A 626 -35.17 42.38 -23.63
N ARG A 627 -34.41 42.27 -22.53
CA ARG A 627 -32.96 42.51 -22.54
C ARG A 627 -32.21 41.50 -23.40
N ALA A 628 -32.62 40.23 -23.37
CA ALA A 628 -32.05 39.21 -24.29
C ALA A 628 -32.32 39.56 -25.75
N ALA A 629 -33.52 40.04 -26.08
CA ALA A 629 -33.86 40.45 -27.39
C ALA A 629 -33.04 41.67 -27.86
N MET A 630 -32.83 42.64 -26.99
CA MET A 630 -31.99 43.81 -27.27
C MET A 630 -30.54 43.40 -27.53
N ASP A 631 -29.98 42.58 -26.65
CA ASP A 631 -28.61 42.06 -26.83
C ASP A 631 -28.48 41.22 -28.10
N ALA A 632 -29.50 40.44 -28.50
CA ALA A 632 -29.53 39.70 -29.74
C ALA A 632 -29.53 40.62 -30.95
N GLN A 633 -30.31 41.70 -30.97
CA GLN A 633 -30.30 42.70 -32.02
C GLN A 633 -28.94 43.41 -32.10
N ILE A 634 -28.33 43.73 -30.98
CA ILE A 634 -26.99 44.32 -30.92
C ILE A 634 -25.94 43.37 -31.50
N ALA A 635 -25.97 42.11 -31.06
CA ALA A 635 -25.06 41.10 -31.55
C ALA A 635 -25.16 40.89 -33.08
N MET A 636 -26.38 40.82 -33.60
CA MET A 636 -26.67 40.78 -35.03
C MET A 636 -26.11 41.98 -35.79
N HIS A 637 -26.32 43.17 -35.24
CA HIS A 637 -25.82 44.44 -35.80
C HIS A 637 -24.27 44.43 -35.85
N LEU A 638 -23.60 44.02 -34.79
CA LEU A 638 -22.13 43.91 -34.76
C LEU A 638 -21.59 42.91 -35.73
N ILE A 639 -22.22 41.74 -35.92
CA ILE A 639 -21.85 40.76 -36.95
C ILE A 639 -21.95 41.42 -38.33
N ASN A 640 -23.03 42.14 -38.59
CA ASN A 640 -23.25 42.82 -39.87
C ASN A 640 -22.26 43.98 -40.08
N VAL A 641 -21.85 44.71 -39.06
CA VAL A 641 -20.77 45.73 -39.17
C VAL A 641 -19.46 45.07 -39.63
N GLY A 642 -19.07 43.95 -39.01
CA GLY A 642 -17.91 43.18 -39.45
C GLY A 642 -18.00 42.73 -40.91
N ARG A 643 -19.13 42.11 -41.26
CA ARG A 643 -19.39 41.63 -42.65
C ARG A 643 -19.42 42.78 -43.68
N ALA A 644 -19.98 43.91 -43.32
CA ALA A 644 -19.95 45.09 -44.22
C ALA A 644 -18.55 45.66 -44.41
N ALA A 645 -17.69 45.58 -43.39
CA ALA A 645 -16.27 45.92 -43.54
C ALA A 645 -15.53 44.95 -44.46
N ASP A 646 -15.77 43.63 -44.30
CA ASP A 646 -15.20 42.63 -45.17
C ASP A 646 -15.71 42.74 -46.61
N ASN A 647 -17.00 43.03 -46.81
CA ASN A 647 -17.57 43.27 -48.14
C ASN A 647 -16.89 44.40 -48.84
N ARG A 648 -16.60 45.51 -48.18
CA ARG A 648 -15.84 46.62 -48.79
C ARG A 648 -14.45 46.17 -49.27
N ARG A 649 -13.76 45.36 -48.48
CA ARG A 649 -12.47 44.77 -48.89
C ARG A 649 -12.63 43.83 -50.09
N PHE A 650 -13.69 43.02 -50.10
CA PHE A 650 -13.98 42.12 -51.22
C PHE A 650 -14.34 42.89 -52.49
N GLU A 651 -15.05 43.98 -52.39
CA GLU A 651 -15.36 44.85 -53.48
C GLU A 651 -14.09 45.45 -54.09
N GLU A 652 -13.18 45.98 -53.29
CA GLU A 652 -11.88 46.47 -53.72
C GLU A 652 -11.03 45.39 -54.40
N GLU A 653 -11.00 44.22 -53.86
CA GLU A 653 -10.27 43.06 -54.38
C GLU A 653 -10.93 42.54 -55.69
N ASN A 654 -12.25 42.53 -55.75
CA ASN A 654 -12.99 42.09 -56.90
C ASN A 654 -12.69 42.96 -58.10
N VAL A 655 -12.47 44.27 -57.96
CA VAL A 655 -12.00 45.16 -59.08
C VAL A 655 -10.68 44.65 -59.65
N ARG A 656 -9.74 44.23 -58.77
CA ARG A 656 -8.43 43.70 -59.23
C ARG A 656 -8.58 42.31 -59.84
N ARG A 657 -9.41 41.42 -59.23
CA ARG A 657 -9.61 40.06 -59.71
C ARG A 657 -10.27 40.04 -61.10
N VAL A 658 -11.30 40.85 -61.33
CA VAL A 658 -11.98 40.98 -62.61
C VAL A 658 -11.02 41.52 -63.66
N ALA A 659 -10.20 42.52 -63.31
CA ALA A 659 -9.17 43.03 -64.22
C ALA A 659 -8.09 42.00 -64.60
N ALA A 660 -7.84 41.02 -63.71
CA ALA A 660 -6.92 39.90 -63.87
C ALA A 660 -7.58 38.65 -64.48
N GLY A 661 -8.85 38.73 -64.92
CA GLY A 661 -9.59 37.56 -65.45
C GLY A 661 -9.90 36.49 -64.45
N GLN A 662 -9.86 36.81 -63.14
CA GLN A 662 -10.18 35.92 -62.09
C GLN A 662 -11.63 36.13 -61.63
N GLU A 663 -12.25 35.09 -61.04
CA GLU A 663 -13.58 35.18 -60.49
C GLU A 663 -13.66 36.14 -59.31
N PRO A 664 -14.72 36.94 -59.21
CA PRO A 664 -14.95 37.80 -58.07
C PRO A 664 -15.29 36.99 -56.79
N LEU A 665 -14.82 37.49 -55.65
CA LEU A 665 -15.20 37.00 -54.33
C LEU A 665 -16.69 37.28 -54.05
N ASN A 666 -17.37 36.33 -53.44
CA ASN A 666 -18.76 36.49 -53.02
C ASN A 666 -18.88 37.45 -51.85
N LEU A 667 -19.76 38.41 -51.94
CA LEU A 667 -20.09 39.30 -50.85
C LEU A 667 -20.89 38.55 -49.76
N LEU A 668 -20.56 38.83 -48.51
CA LEU A 668 -21.25 38.25 -47.34
C LEU A 668 -22.64 38.89 -47.20
N SER A 669 -23.64 38.06 -47.01
CA SER A 669 -25.03 38.55 -46.81
C SER A 669 -25.20 39.19 -45.46
N LEU A 670 -25.90 40.33 -45.41
CA LEU A 670 -26.27 41.06 -44.20
C LEU A 670 -27.73 40.71 -43.87
N LEU A 671 -27.95 40.00 -42.77
CA LEU A 671 -29.26 39.55 -42.35
C LEU A 671 -29.82 40.43 -41.25
N ALA A 672 -31.12 40.56 -41.10
CA ALA A 672 -31.78 41.35 -40.07
C ALA A 672 -32.58 40.42 -39.14
N LEU A 673 -32.89 40.88 -37.92
CA LEU A 673 -33.65 40.09 -36.97
C LEU A 673 -35.02 40.72 -36.72
N GLY A 674 -36.11 39.99 -36.95
CA GLY A 674 -37.44 40.37 -36.51
C GLY A 674 -37.74 39.70 -35.18
N THR A 675 -38.25 40.44 -34.18
CA THR A 675 -38.47 39.86 -32.84
C THR A 675 -39.85 40.19 -32.31
N GLY A 676 -40.60 39.17 -31.86
CA GLY A 676 -41.89 39.31 -31.18
C GLY A 676 -41.89 38.68 -29.80
N ILE A 677 -42.36 39.42 -28.80
CA ILE A 677 -42.38 39.01 -27.38
C ILE A 677 -43.79 39.23 -26.82
N ASN A 678 -44.26 38.21 -26.12
CA ASN A 678 -45.51 38.37 -25.35
C ASN A 678 -45.44 37.62 -24.01
N THR A 679 -46.10 38.19 -23.02
CA THR A 679 -46.16 37.68 -21.64
C THR A 679 -47.57 37.19 -21.34
N GLY A 680 -47.67 36.10 -20.64
CA GLY A 680 -48.97 35.60 -20.16
C GLY A 680 -48.93 34.14 -19.68
N THR A 681 -50.08 33.64 -19.30
CA THR A 681 -50.19 32.27 -18.82
C THR A 681 -50.21 31.27 -19.98
N ALA A 682 -49.26 30.35 -19.99
CA ALA A 682 -49.18 29.27 -20.97
C ALA A 682 -49.04 27.92 -20.27
N ILE A 683 -49.22 26.84 -21.02
CA ILE A 683 -48.93 25.48 -20.54
C ILE A 683 -47.51 25.15 -20.87
N VAL A 684 -46.74 24.75 -19.84
CA VAL A 684 -45.32 24.40 -19.94
C VAL A 684 -45.17 22.94 -19.50
N GLY A 685 -44.47 22.14 -20.25
CA GLY A 685 -44.22 20.73 -19.86
C GLY A 685 -43.59 19.90 -20.96
N MET A 686 -43.49 18.61 -20.65
CA MET A 686 -43.00 17.60 -21.59
C MET A 686 -44.08 17.25 -22.58
N MET A 687 -43.88 17.48 -23.85
CA MET A 687 -44.83 17.17 -24.95
C MET A 687 -44.19 16.21 -25.93
N GLY A 688 -44.93 15.15 -26.26
CA GLY A 688 -44.51 14.12 -27.20
C GLY A 688 -45.08 12.76 -26.87
N SER A 689 -44.50 11.73 -27.41
CA SER A 689 -44.84 10.33 -27.14
C SER A 689 -43.77 9.67 -26.30
N GLU A 690 -44.14 8.94 -25.25
CA GLU A 690 -43.19 8.20 -24.40
C GLU A 690 -42.29 7.24 -25.18
N SER A 691 -42.76 6.74 -26.34
CA SER A 691 -41.98 5.81 -27.18
C SER A 691 -41.11 6.48 -28.24
N HIS A 692 -41.18 7.82 -28.43
CA HIS A 692 -40.47 8.52 -29.49
C HIS A 692 -39.73 9.76 -28.96
N ILE A 693 -40.10 10.94 -29.47
CA ILE A 693 -39.44 12.20 -29.10
C ILE A 693 -40.30 12.95 -28.08
N ILE A 694 -39.67 13.35 -27.01
CA ILE A 694 -40.32 14.19 -25.99
C ILE A 694 -39.52 15.49 -25.94
N ASN A 695 -40.23 16.63 -26.07
CA ASN A 695 -39.64 17.98 -25.95
C ASN A 695 -40.24 18.71 -24.75
N TYR A 696 -39.41 19.40 -24.02
CA TYR A 696 -39.87 20.36 -23.02
C TYR A 696 -40.23 21.66 -23.75
N THR A 697 -41.49 22.00 -23.80
CA THR A 697 -41.98 23.09 -24.62
C THR A 697 -43.13 23.82 -23.98
N VAL A 698 -43.56 24.91 -24.61
CA VAL A 698 -44.66 25.76 -24.16
C VAL A 698 -45.72 25.85 -25.29
N PHE A 699 -47.01 25.91 -24.90
CA PHE A 699 -48.09 26.12 -25.85
C PHE A 699 -49.25 26.89 -25.21
N GLY A 700 -50.04 27.57 -26.04
CA GLY A 700 -51.18 28.33 -25.63
C GLY A 700 -51.39 29.59 -26.46
N ARG A 701 -52.45 30.32 -26.17
CA ARG A 701 -52.82 31.54 -26.89
C ARG A 701 -51.69 32.60 -26.88
N GLU A 702 -51.06 32.78 -25.71
CA GLU A 702 -50.02 33.78 -25.51
C GLU A 702 -48.71 33.48 -26.30
N VAL A 703 -48.42 32.16 -26.48
CA VAL A 703 -47.32 31.67 -27.33
C VAL A 703 -47.59 32.02 -28.80
N ASN A 704 -48.82 31.76 -29.27
CA ASN A 704 -49.25 32.10 -30.62
C ASN A 704 -49.22 33.60 -30.87
N LEU A 705 -49.57 34.41 -29.84
CA LEU A 705 -49.51 35.88 -29.96
C LEU A 705 -48.06 36.35 -30.16
N ALA A 706 -47.11 35.83 -29.39
CA ALA A 706 -45.70 36.19 -29.52
C ALA A 706 -45.19 35.90 -30.97
N SER A 707 -45.55 34.76 -31.55
CA SER A 707 -45.24 34.40 -32.93
C SER A 707 -45.86 35.39 -33.95
N ARG A 708 -47.07 35.82 -33.69
CA ARG A 708 -47.74 36.83 -34.57
C ARG A 708 -47.09 38.22 -34.47
N LEU A 709 -46.67 38.64 -33.26
CA LEU A 709 -45.94 39.87 -33.07
C LEU A 709 -44.61 39.84 -33.78
N GLU A 710 -43.93 38.67 -33.78
CA GLU A 710 -42.71 38.47 -34.55
C GLU A 710 -42.96 38.70 -36.06
N SER A 711 -44.00 38.16 -36.64
CA SER A 711 -44.36 38.36 -38.04
C SER A 711 -44.62 39.82 -38.40
N HIS A 712 -45.13 40.64 -37.44
CA HIS A 712 -45.38 42.07 -37.61
C HIS A 712 -44.18 42.94 -37.27
N SER A 713 -43.07 42.38 -36.75
CA SER A 713 -41.92 43.16 -36.31
C SER A 713 -41.12 43.80 -37.44
N GLY A 714 -41.18 43.22 -38.66
CA GLY A 714 -40.34 43.66 -39.77
C GLY A 714 -38.88 43.39 -39.58
N ARG A 715 -37.99 44.21 -40.13
CA ARG A 715 -36.51 44.06 -40.08
C ARG A 715 -35.94 44.89 -38.95
N SER A 716 -35.06 44.30 -38.13
CA SER A 716 -34.31 44.95 -37.05
C SER A 716 -35.20 45.67 -36.00
N ARG A 717 -36.35 45.12 -35.71
CA ARG A 717 -37.30 45.66 -34.71
C ARG A 717 -37.67 44.59 -33.66
N ILE A 718 -37.94 45.06 -32.47
CA ILE A 718 -38.48 44.26 -31.33
C ILE A 718 -39.88 44.76 -31.03
N ILE A 719 -40.89 43.89 -31.22
CA ILE A 719 -42.28 44.23 -30.91
C ILE A 719 -42.73 43.42 -29.70
N ILE A 720 -43.28 44.13 -28.72
CA ILE A 720 -43.82 43.52 -27.50
C ILE A 720 -45.33 43.77 -27.36
N GLY A 721 -46.02 42.79 -26.76
CA GLY A 721 -47.43 42.92 -26.46
C GLY A 721 -47.67 43.70 -25.16
N GLU A 722 -48.94 44.13 -24.94
CA GLU A 722 -49.35 44.94 -23.78
C GLU A 722 -48.96 44.32 -22.44
N ALA A 723 -49.15 43.01 -22.30
CA ALA A 723 -48.79 42.31 -21.04
C ALA A 723 -47.27 42.41 -20.74
N THR A 724 -46.44 42.28 -21.78
CA THR A 724 -44.98 42.42 -21.62
C THR A 724 -44.62 43.87 -21.26
N PHE A 725 -45.27 44.84 -21.92
CA PHE A 725 -45.05 46.26 -21.63
C PHE A 725 -45.38 46.61 -20.18
N ARG A 726 -46.53 46.13 -19.65
CA ARG A 726 -46.91 46.33 -18.26
C ARG A 726 -45.95 45.71 -17.25
N GLU A 727 -45.35 44.58 -17.55
CA GLU A 727 -44.32 43.97 -16.73
C GLU A 727 -43.01 44.82 -16.76
N LEU A 728 -42.68 45.43 -17.91
CA LEU A 728 -41.55 46.38 -17.98
C LEU A 728 -41.84 47.62 -17.14
N GLU A 729 -43.00 48.21 -17.22
CA GLU A 729 -43.37 49.37 -16.39
C GLU A 729 -43.24 49.07 -14.88
N LYS A 730 -43.52 47.82 -14.48
CA LYS A 730 -43.44 47.41 -13.09
C LYS A 730 -42.00 47.15 -12.59
N PHE A 731 -41.16 46.48 -13.40
CA PHE A 731 -39.88 45.95 -12.98
C PHE A 731 -38.66 46.69 -13.59
N ASP A 732 -38.84 47.44 -14.68
CA ASP A 732 -37.82 48.25 -15.36
C ASP A 732 -38.46 49.48 -15.99
N MET A 733 -38.85 50.39 -15.12
CA MET A 733 -39.59 51.63 -15.50
C MET A 733 -38.81 52.47 -16.54
N GLU A 734 -37.48 52.50 -16.44
CA GLU A 734 -36.64 53.26 -17.38
C GLU A 734 -36.76 52.69 -18.81
N LEU A 735 -36.67 51.37 -18.95
CA LEU A 735 -36.82 50.70 -20.21
C LEU A 735 -38.26 50.81 -20.75
N GLY A 736 -39.25 50.67 -19.87
CA GLY A 736 -40.67 50.86 -20.21
C GLY A 736 -40.97 52.24 -20.80
N ALA A 737 -40.44 53.31 -20.15
CA ALA A 737 -40.61 54.68 -20.60
C ALA A 737 -39.95 54.99 -21.99
N LEU A 738 -38.99 54.20 -22.39
CA LEU A 738 -38.32 54.31 -23.68
C LEU A 738 -39.07 53.61 -24.82
N CYS A 739 -39.97 52.70 -24.52
CA CYS A 739 -40.78 51.97 -25.50
C CYS A 739 -41.77 52.89 -26.22
N VAL A 740 -41.95 52.67 -27.50
CA VAL A 740 -42.83 53.50 -28.34
C VAL A 740 -44.10 52.71 -28.66
N GLU A 741 -45.28 53.22 -28.31
CA GLU A 741 -46.56 52.64 -28.66
C GLU A 741 -46.79 52.73 -30.17
N LEU A 742 -47.24 51.65 -30.78
CA LEU A 742 -47.55 51.53 -32.20
C LEU A 742 -49.05 51.42 -32.39
N GLU A 743 -49.51 51.54 -33.62
CA GLU A 743 -50.90 51.24 -34.00
C GLU A 743 -51.27 49.83 -33.61
N SER A 744 -52.44 49.62 -33.00
CA SER A 744 -52.94 48.32 -32.60
C SER A 744 -53.11 47.42 -33.81
N VAL A 745 -52.66 46.19 -33.68
CA VAL A 745 -52.77 45.17 -34.77
C VAL A 745 -53.79 44.11 -34.43
N THR A 746 -54.54 43.60 -35.44
CA THR A 746 -55.39 42.43 -35.25
C THR A 746 -54.75 41.22 -35.89
N PRO A 747 -53.95 40.43 -35.16
CA PRO A 747 -53.23 39.29 -35.74
C PRO A 747 -54.22 38.21 -36.20
N LYS A 748 -53.83 37.46 -37.24
CA LYS A 748 -54.63 36.32 -37.77
C LYS A 748 -54.96 35.34 -36.65
N GLY A 749 -56.30 35.09 -36.46
CA GLY A 749 -56.80 34.18 -35.42
C GLY A 749 -57.12 34.89 -34.09
N PHE A 750 -57.01 36.22 -34.00
CA PHE A 750 -57.45 36.99 -32.85
C PHE A 750 -58.64 37.88 -33.27
N SER A 751 -59.66 37.97 -32.40
CA SER A 751 -60.90 38.70 -32.68
C SER A 751 -60.85 40.14 -32.25
N MET A 752 -59.87 40.53 -31.46
CA MET A 752 -59.74 41.90 -30.95
C MET A 752 -58.34 42.46 -31.29
N PRO A 753 -58.23 43.75 -31.54
CA PRO A 753 -56.95 44.40 -31.76
C PRO A 753 -56.11 44.31 -30.49
N VAL A 754 -54.82 44.08 -30.66
CA VAL A 754 -53.77 43.97 -29.61
C VAL A 754 -52.94 45.24 -29.66
N ARG A 755 -52.80 45.89 -28.50
CA ARG A 755 -51.84 46.99 -28.36
C ARG A 755 -50.44 46.50 -28.36
N ILE A 756 -49.51 47.15 -29.08
CA ILE A 756 -48.13 46.74 -29.25
C ILE A 756 -47.18 47.93 -29.08
N TRP A 757 -45.96 47.61 -28.64
CA TRP A 757 -44.91 48.59 -28.44
C TRP A 757 -43.65 48.14 -29.16
N GLU A 758 -42.84 49.10 -29.62
CA GLU A 758 -41.50 48.88 -30.13
C GLU A 758 -40.46 49.20 -29.06
N VAL A 759 -39.51 48.29 -28.88
CA VAL A 759 -38.35 48.49 -27.94
C VAL A 759 -37.19 49.11 -28.70
N PRO A 760 -36.71 50.30 -28.29
CA PRO A 760 -35.70 51.07 -29.02
C PRO A 760 -34.29 50.60 -28.75
N TRP A 761 -33.96 49.38 -29.09
CA TRP A 761 -32.66 48.74 -28.82
C TRP A 761 -31.46 49.52 -29.40
N ARG A 762 -31.60 50.25 -30.49
CA ARG A 762 -30.54 51.08 -31.10
C ARG A 762 -29.95 52.14 -30.16
N LYS A 763 -30.73 52.64 -29.20
CA LYS A 763 -30.23 53.55 -28.18
C LYS A 763 -29.19 52.96 -27.22
N PHE A 764 -29.06 51.61 -27.23
CA PHE A 764 -28.15 50.85 -26.38
C PHE A 764 -26.97 50.29 -27.11
N LEU A 765 -26.76 50.70 -28.37
CA LEU A 765 -25.53 50.35 -29.10
C LEU A 765 -24.29 50.93 -28.42
N PRO A 766 -23.16 50.19 -28.42
CA PRO A 766 -21.90 50.68 -27.90
C PRO A 766 -21.52 52.02 -28.61
N PRO A 767 -20.97 52.99 -27.87
CA PRO A 767 -20.55 54.29 -28.45
C PRO A 767 -19.59 54.08 -29.61
N GLY A 768 -19.82 54.78 -30.76
CA GLY A 768 -18.98 54.69 -31.93
C GLY A 768 -19.28 53.51 -32.86
N THR A 769 -20.32 52.70 -32.60
CA THR A 769 -20.75 51.66 -33.52
C THR A 769 -21.22 52.25 -34.86
N PRO A 770 -20.65 51.86 -36.03
CA PRO A 770 -21.05 52.41 -37.30
C PRO A 770 -22.49 52.05 -37.67
N GLU A 771 -23.23 52.98 -38.26
CA GLU A 771 -24.49 52.64 -38.93
C GLU A 771 -24.17 51.88 -40.21
N ILE A 772 -24.89 50.78 -40.46
CA ILE A 772 -24.78 50.03 -41.65
C ILE A 772 -25.61 50.80 -42.70
N PRO A 773 -25.03 51.22 -43.86
CA PRO A 773 -25.82 51.81 -44.94
C PRO A 773 -26.93 50.84 -45.30
N SER A 774 -28.16 51.31 -45.19
CA SER A 774 -29.37 50.49 -45.26
C SER A 774 -29.50 49.71 -46.57
N ALA A 775 -29.21 48.41 -46.48
CA ALA A 775 -29.98 47.43 -47.28
C ALA A 775 -31.50 47.49 -46.88
N GLU A 776 -31.86 48.32 -45.91
CA GLU A 776 -33.20 48.56 -45.37
C GLU A 776 -34.09 49.44 -46.28
N ALA A 777 -33.51 50.29 -47.12
CA ALA A 777 -34.26 51.31 -47.88
C ALA A 777 -34.78 50.88 -49.27
N LYS A 778 -34.50 49.69 -49.74
CA LYS A 778 -34.94 49.21 -51.10
C LYS A 778 -36.03 48.18 -51.16
N ALA A 779 -36.70 47.90 -50.10
CA ALA A 779 -37.74 46.82 -50.06
C ALA A 779 -39.08 47.27 -49.42
N GLU A 780 -39.49 48.50 -49.57
CA GLU A 780 -40.89 48.91 -49.34
C GLU A 780 -41.55 49.28 -50.66
N LYS A 781 -42.12 48.28 -51.32
CA LYS A 781 -43.36 48.46 -52.12
C LYS A 781 -44.37 47.47 -51.59
N PRO A 782 -45.53 47.95 -51.11
CA PRO A 782 -46.59 47.11 -50.64
C PRO A 782 -47.23 46.37 -51.81
N ALA A 783 -47.53 45.09 -51.64
CA ALA A 783 -48.54 44.33 -52.36
C ALA A 783 -49.64 43.90 -51.42
#